data_77a365489f4f87b24921967a659df9f3
#
_entry.id   77a365489f4f87b24921967a659df9f3
#
_cell.length_a   1.000
_cell.length_b   1.000
_cell.length_c   1.000
_cell.angle_alpha   90.00
_cell.angle_beta   90.00
_cell.angle_gamma   90.00
#
_symmetry.space_group_name_H-M   'P 1'
#
loop_
_entity.id
_entity.type
_entity.pdbx_description
1 polymer ?
#
loop_
_entity_poly.entity_id
_entity_poly.type
_entity_poly.pdbx_seq_one_letter_code
_entity_poly.pdbx_strand_id
1 'polypeptide(L)'
;MKQPMRSVAVFAAFAALLVYGPVNHAQSAAAKASDIPKIDYEKYSLPNGLDVILAQDHRLPLTAVNLWYHVGPANEEPGRTGFAHLFEHMMFQGSKHVASDAHFRILEGAGASDINGTTDFDRTNYFETIPANQLELALWMESDRMGYLLEKVDQGALVNQQDVVRNERRQSVENQPYGIVEEAMFHQLFPKTHPYYASVIGSHADIQAAKLDDVQRFFKQYYSPNNASLAIVGDIDTAATRKLVEKYFGPLKRGPDVPPITATTPPIQAERRQIVADRVELPRVYMAWITSPIFKPGDADADIAAGILGSGKSSRLYKRLIYDKQIAQRVTAQQDSLMLGSVFTIDATARPGHTAEELEAALDAEVDAFRRDGPDMLEVERARNAIERRIVQGLETFGGFGGVADRLNMYNHFLHNPGYLAEDVSRYRAVTPESVRRFAQAQMTRKTRVIIHAVPGTQDLGTPVATPAPVKTPPGQGAQAINTDAPWRKQMPPPAASRPLTLPVPQTFRLANGLTVLYTERPGLPIVAANLVVRSGSELNPVDRPGLANFTAAMLSEGTATRSALQIADESAQLGATLSTTSTMDSSQVTLRALHDNFAPALALMADVVLHPSFPQEEIQRQRKSRLGSLAQQRDDPAIVAGTVMAAALYGNRHPYGFTEIGTEKSIQTMSRDELMAFWKQNFVPNNAALIVAGSITGAELKPLVERAFGGWQPGTPAKPAAATAATTPARLIIVDKPGAAQSQLRIATIGAARSTPEYAQLQVLNEIVGGLFSSRINMNLREEHGYTYGAGSRFVYRRAAGPFYVSTGVRTDVTAPSVSEIMKELKRMNEAPVTTEELTLARESIVRSLPADFETSAVAASVLSGLYVYDLGLDYYARFPGTVTAVGRESVLSVARKYLVPNNMIIVVVGDRAKIEADLAKLNLGRVEVRDADGVVKDK
;
A
#
# COMPACT_ATOMS: atom_id res chain seq x y z
N MET A 1 91.91 4.61 29.09
CA MET A 1 92.57 5.86 29.57
C MET A 1 91.64 7.00 29.31
N LYS A 2 91.18 7.64 30.34
CA LYS A 2 90.77 9.06 30.44
C LYS A 2 89.47 9.45 29.70
N GLN A 3 88.42 9.58 30.46
CA GLN A 3 87.51 10.78 30.41
C GLN A 3 88.25 12.11 30.50
N PRO A 4 87.70 13.28 30.22
CA PRO A 4 86.52 13.85 30.86
C PRO A 4 85.63 14.80 30.03
N MET A 5 84.32 14.84 30.39
CA MET A 5 83.63 15.96 31.04
C MET A 5 83.30 17.25 30.26
N ARG A 6 81.90 17.46 30.18
CA ARG A 6 81.10 18.69 30.31
C ARG A 6 81.08 19.74 29.19
N SER A 7 79.86 19.99 28.67
CA SER A 7 79.20 21.27 29.02
C SER A 7 77.74 21.28 28.50
N VAL A 8 76.82 21.81 29.29
CA VAL A 8 75.38 22.00 29.18
C VAL A 8 75.11 23.16 28.21
N ALA A 9 74.20 23.01 27.33
CA ALA A 9 73.38 24.09 26.72
C ALA A 9 71.95 23.67 26.59
N VAL A 10 71.11 24.38 27.33
CA VAL A 10 69.62 24.27 27.34
C VAL A 10 69.08 24.96 26.09
N PHE A 11 68.34 24.25 25.28
CA PHE A 11 67.39 24.81 24.30
C PHE A 11 66.04 24.21 24.58
N ALA A 12 65.06 25.05 25.04
CA ALA A 12 63.68 24.74 25.18
C ALA A 12 63.08 24.66 23.78
N ALA A 13 62.66 23.44 23.38
CA ALA A 13 61.74 23.20 22.25
C ALA A 13 60.34 22.84 22.78
N PHE A 14 59.37 23.69 22.49
CA PHE A 14 57.97 23.44 22.70
C PHE A 14 57.53 22.26 21.83
N ALA A 15 57.38 21.09 22.43
CA ALA A 15 56.70 19.97 21.82
C ALA A 15 55.19 20.10 22.12
N ALA A 16 54.39 20.46 21.12
CA ALA A 16 52.97 20.36 21.19
C ALA A 16 52.59 18.88 21.20
N LEU A 17 52.23 18.35 22.37
CA LEU A 17 51.58 17.06 22.52
C LEU A 17 50.15 17.18 21.99
N LEU A 18 49.92 16.67 20.77
CA LEU A 18 48.62 16.25 20.29
C LEU A 18 48.18 15.08 21.14
N VAL A 19 47.36 15.35 22.15
CA VAL A 19 46.64 14.35 22.90
C VAL A 19 45.56 13.81 21.97
N TYR A 20 45.83 12.68 21.31
CA TYR A 20 44.82 11.82 20.81
C TYR A 20 44.09 11.21 22.04
N GLY A 21 43.03 11.88 22.49
CA GLY A 21 42.07 11.26 23.38
C GLY A 21 41.46 10.05 22.66
N PRO A 22 41.26 8.91 23.33
CA PRO A 22 40.52 7.83 22.75
C PRO A 22 39.12 8.40 22.41
N VAL A 23 38.72 8.31 21.14
CA VAL A 23 37.33 8.47 20.77
C VAL A 23 36.60 7.39 21.56
N ASN A 24 36.00 7.76 22.67
CA ASN A 24 35.00 6.95 23.31
C ASN A 24 33.91 6.68 22.27
N HIS A 25 33.99 5.53 21.66
CA HIS A 25 32.80 4.91 21.13
C HIS A 25 31.86 4.84 22.33
N ALA A 26 30.90 5.74 22.40
CA ALA A 26 29.79 5.60 23.27
C ALA A 26 29.29 4.17 23.00
N GLN A 27 29.52 3.26 23.95
CA GLN A 27 28.82 2.01 23.99
C GLN A 27 27.35 2.44 23.90
N SER A 28 26.74 2.20 22.76
CA SER A 28 25.31 2.23 22.60
C SER A 28 24.80 1.44 23.79
N ALA A 29 24.16 2.12 24.73
CA ALA A 29 23.38 1.43 25.74
C ALA A 29 22.46 0.52 24.93
N ALA A 30 22.64 -0.78 25.05
CA ALA A 30 21.72 -1.74 24.46
C ALA A 30 20.34 -1.27 24.88
N ALA A 31 19.52 -0.88 23.90
CA ALA A 31 18.17 -0.42 24.16
C ALA A 31 17.57 -1.48 25.06
N LYS A 32 17.13 -1.09 26.26
CA LYS A 32 16.41 -2.00 27.14
C LYS A 32 15.32 -2.56 26.26
N ALA A 33 15.28 -3.90 26.11
CA ALA A 33 14.23 -4.56 25.37
C ALA A 33 12.92 -4.00 25.90
N SER A 34 12.25 -3.13 25.13
CA SER A 34 10.96 -2.61 25.49
C SER A 34 10.06 -3.82 25.69
N ASP A 35 9.33 -3.87 26.78
CA ASP A 35 8.37 -4.94 26.99
C ASP A 35 7.40 -4.90 25.80
N ILE A 36 7.30 -6.03 25.11
CA ILE A 36 6.41 -6.14 23.95
C ILE A 36 4.99 -5.94 24.48
N PRO A 37 4.20 -5.06 23.87
CA PRO A 37 2.83 -4.88 24.30
C PRO A 37 2.08 -6.21 24.25
N LYS A 38 1.44 -6.59 25.33
CA LYS A 38 0.66 -7.81 25.41
C LYS A 38 -0.73 -7.55 24.81
N ILE A 39 -1.21 -8.47 24.01
CA ILE A 39 -2.60 -8.50 23.58
C ILE A 39 -3.37 -9.36 24.58
N ASP A 40 -4.24 -8.74 25.37
CA ASP A 40 -5.16 -9.49 26.25
C ASP A 40 -6.36 -9.94 25.40
N TYR A 41 -6.61 -11.24 25.37
CA TYR A 41 -7.68 -11.83 24.58
C TYR A 41 -8.39 -12.94 25.33
N GLU A 42 -9.61 -13.23 24.92
CA GLU A 42 -10.39 -14.39 25.33
C GLU A 42 -10.62 -15.29 24.12
N LYS A 43 -10.32 -16.59 24.23
CA LYS A 43 -10.63 -17.59 23.20
C LYS A 43 -11.63 -18.62 23.72
N TYR A 44 -12.64 -18.94 22.93
CA TYR A 44 -13.56 -20.05 23.15
C TYR A 44 -14.05 -20.61 21.82
N SER A 45 -14.65 -21.81 21.85
CA SER A 45 -15.27 -22.41 20.66
C SER A 45 -16.77 -22.59 20.88
N LEU A 46 -17.57 -22.32 19.85
CA LEU A 46 -18.99 -22.63 19.86
C LEU A 46 -19.22 -24.15 19.71
N PRO A 47 -20.38 -24.68 20.11
CA PRO A 47 -20.71 -26.10 19.93
C PRO A 47 -20.61 -26.60 18.49
N ASN A 48 -20.80 -25.74 17.50
CA ASN A 48 -20.66 -26.06 16.08
C ASN A 48 -19.20 -26.04 15.58
N GLY A 49 -18.25 -25.70 16.42
CA GLY A 49 -16.82 -25.75 16.13
C GLY A 49 -16.18 -24.44 15.70
N LEU A 50 -16.92 -23.33 15.64
CA LEU A 50 -16.35 -22.01 15.35
C LEU A 50 -15.45 -21.57 16.51
N ASP A 51 -14.16 -21.29 16.23
CA ASP A 51 -13.26 -20.64 17.17
C ASP A 51 -13.57 -19.14 17.21
N VAL A 52 -13.67 -18.57 18.40
CA VAL A 52 -13.94 -17.14 18.61
C VAL A 52 -12.83 -16.55 19.50
N ILE A 53 -12.30 -15.42 19.05
CA ILE A 53 -11.22 -14.69 19.72
C ILE A 53 -11.68 -13.24 19.92
N LEU A 54 -11.75 -12.80 21.18
CA LEU A 54 -12.20 -11.45 21.54
C LEU A 54 -11.06 -10.70 22.21
N ALA A 55 -10.77 -9.47 21.75
CA ALA A 55 -9.78 -8.60 22.38
C ALA A 55 -10.34 -7.17 22.52
N GLN A 56 -10.31 -6.63 23.74
CA GLN A 56 -10.77 -5.29 24.03
C GLN A 56 -9.68 -4.25 23.79
N ASP A 57 -10.03 -3.19 23.07
CA ASP A 57 -9.18 -2.02 22.89
C ASP A 57 -10.03 -0.77 22.74
N HIS A 58 -10.03 0.10 23.73
CA HIS A 58 -10.87 1.30 23.80
C HIS A 58 -10.17 2.57 23.31
N ARG A 59 -9.04 2.45 22.58
CA ARG A 59 -8.31 3.62 22.05
C ARG A 59 -9.14 4.44 21.06
N LEU A 60 -10.02 3.77 20.31
CA LEU A 60 -10.94 4.39 19.33
C LEU A 60 -12.31 3.71 19.39
N PRO A 61 -13.41 4.41 19.03
CA PRO A 61 -14.75 3.83 19.01
C PRO A 61 -14.96 2.95 17.76
N LEU A 62 -14.00 2.07 17.46
CA LEU A 62 -14.00 1.17 16.32
C LEU A 62 -13.91 -0.29 16.78
N THR A 63 -14.38 -1.18 15.96
CA THR A 63 -14.25 -2.63 16.14
C THR A 63 -13.92 -3.28 14.80
N ALA A 64 -12.89 -4.11 14.77
CA ALA A 64 -12.56 -4.97 13.66
C ALA A 64 -13.28 -6.31 13.82
N VAL A 65 -13.88 -6.79 12.76
CA VAL A 65 -14.39 -8.15 12.61
C VAL A 65 -13.57 -8.82 11.54
N ASN A 66 -12.93 -9.95 11.84
CA ASN A 66 -12.06 -10.67 10.91
C ASN A 66 -12.38 -12.16 10.98
N LEU A 67 -12.91 -12.71 9.91
CA LEU A 67 -13.35 -14.11 9.80
C LEU A 67 -12.40 -14.85 8.85
N TRP A 68 -11.61 -15.79 9.39
CA TRP A 68 -10.72 -16.65 8.61
C TRP A 68 -11.39 -18.00 8.35
N TYR A 69 -11.39 -18.41 7.08
CA TYR A 69 -11.63 -19.79 6.69
C TYR A 69 -10.29 -20.47 6.41
N HIS A 70 -10.12 -21.67 6.98
CA HIS A 70 -8.88 -22.44 6.87
C HIS A 70 -8.86 -23.20 5.55
N VAL A 71 -8.90 -22.45 4.44
CA VAL A 71 -8.93 -22.93 3.07
C VAL A 71 -8.29 -21.92 2.13
N GLY A 72 -7.46 -22.38 1.21
CA GLY A 72 -6.81 -21.61 0.17
C GLY A 72 -6.45 -22.50 -1.02
N PRO A 73 -5.63 -22.02 -1.98
CA PRO A 73 -5.08 -22.83 -3.06
C PRO A 73 -4.45 -24.15 -2.61
N ALA A 74 -3.90 -24.22 -1.38
CA ALA A 74 -3.41 -25.46 -0.79
C ALA A 74 -4.45 -26.60 -0.74
N ASN A 75 -5.73 -26.28 -0.82
CA ASN A 75 -6.85 -27.22 -0.80
C ASN A 75 -7.45 -27.46 -2.19
N GLU A 76 -6.94 -26.83 -3.25
CA GLU A 76 -7.47 -26.95 -4.61
C GLU A 76 -7.09 -28.30 -5.24
N GLU A 77 -7.99 -28.82 -6.07
CA GLU A 77 -7.71 -30.00 -6.89
C GLU A 77 -6.86 -29.61 -8.11
N PRO A 78 -5.94 -30.46 -8.55
CA PRO A 78 -5.17 -30.23 -9.77
C PRO A 78 -6.06 -29.94 -10.99
N GLY A 79 -5.74 -28.86 -11.74
CA GLY A 79 -6.53 -28.41 -12.89
C GLY A 79 -7.76 -27.58 -12.53
N ARG A 80 -7.82 -27.10 -11.29
CA ARG A 80 -8.84 -26.17 -10.79
C ARG A 80 -8.21 -24.98 -10.07
N THR A 81 -7.25 -24.35 -10.72
CA THR A 81 -6.47 -23.26 -10.14
C THR A 81 -7.25 -21.95 -10.04
N GLY A 82 -7.04 -21.20 -8.96
CA GLY A 82 -7.74 -19.95 -8.69
C GLY A 82 -9.17 -20.11 -8.17
N PHE A 83 -9.55 -21.33 -7.77
CA PHE A 83 -10.90 -21.60 -7.35
C PHE A 83 -11.21 -21.04 -5.95
N ALA A 84 -10.25 -21.10 -5.04
CA ALA A 84 -10.35 -20.49 -3.72
C ALA A 84 -10.53 -18.96 -3.83
N HIS A 85 -9.78 -18.31 -4.72
CA HIS A 85 -9.89 -16.88 -4.97
C HIS A 85 -11.23 -16.50 -5.68
N LEU A 86 -11.64 -17.26 -6.70
CA LEU A 86 -12.97 -17.07 -7.30
C LEU A 86 -14.07 -17.19 -6.25
N PHE A 87 -13.90 -18.12 -5.31
CA PHE A 87 -14.89 -18.31 -4.23
C PHE A 87 -14.88 -17.14 -3.24
N GLU A 88 -13.72 -16.52 -2.94
CA GLU A 88 -13.66 -15.26 -2.19
C GLU A 88 -14.61 -14.22 -2.79
N HIS A 89 -14.57 -14.01 -4.12
CA HIS A 89 -15.47 -13.09 -4.83
C HIS A 89 -16.95 -13.50 -4.71
N MET A 90 -17.22 -14.79 -4.83
CA MET A 90 -18.61 -15.31 -4.72
C MET A 90 -19.25 -14.98 -3.36
N MET A 91 -18.45 -14.86 -2.30
CA MET A 91 -18.94 -14.54 -0.95
C MET A 91 -19.53 -13.12 -0.83
N PHE A 92 -19.26 -12.23 -1.80
CA PHE A 92 -19.80 -10.88 -1.84
C PHE A 92 -21.08 -10.76 -2.70
N GLN A 93 -21.51 -11.84 -3.35
CA GLN A 93 -22.63 -11.82 -4.29
C GLN A 93 -24.02 -11.94 -3.63
N GLY A 94 -24.08 -11.64 -2.33
CA GLY A 94 -25.29 -11.68 -1.52
C GLY A 94 -25.49 -13.04 -0.84
N SER A 95 -26.52 -13.11 -0.01
CA SER A 95 -26.94 -14.29 0.71
C SER A 95 -28.47 -14.29 0.81
N LYS A 96 -29.08 -15.24 1.48
CA LYS A 96 -30.56 -15.33 1.55
C LYS A 96 -31.23 -14.02 1.93
N HIS A 97 -30.69 -13.30 2.91
CA HIS A 97 -31.29 -12.08 3.46
C HIS A 97 -30.59 -10.81 2.98
N VAL A 98 -29.46 -10.94 2.29
CA VAL A 98 -28.69 -9.85 1.69
C VAL A 98 -28.84 -9.92 0.17
N ALA A 99 -29.38 -8.86 -0.43
CA ALA A 99 -29.53 -8.78 -1.87
C ALA A 99 -28.16 -8.85 -2.58
N SER A 100 -28.14 -9.28 -3.83
CA SER A 100 -26.92 -9.18 -4.67
C SER A 100 -26.40 -7.75 -4.66
N ASP A 101 -25.09 -7.59 -4.61
CA ASP A 101 -24.39 -6.29 -4.64
C ASP A 101 -24.71 -5.35 -3.46
N ALA A 102 -25.40 -5.84 -2.42
CA ALA A 102 -25.76 -5.04 -1.26
C ALA A 102 -24.73 -5.08 -0.12
N HIS A 103 -23.82 -6.05 -0.12
CA HIS A 103 -22.88 -6.27 0.98
C HIS A 103 -22.06 -5.01 1.29
N PHE A 104 -21.34 -4.50 0.31
CA PHE A 104 -20.53 -3.27 0.48
C PHE A 104 -21.41 -2.07 0.84
N ARG A 105 -22.52 -1.87 0.15
CA ARG A 105 -23.43 -0.75 0.40
C ARG A 105 -23.96 -0.70 1.83
N ILE A 106 -24.27 -1.85 2.41
CA ILE A 106 -24.77 -1.93 3.81
C ILE A 106 -23.66 -1.55 4.78
N LEU A 107 -22.47 -2.13 4.63
CA LEU A 107 -21.34 -1.87 5.51
C LEU A 107 -20.76 -0.46 5.34
N GLU A 108 -20.64 0.04 4.10
CA GLU A 108 -20.25 1.43 3.81
C GLU A 108 -21.22 2.44 4.46
N GLY A 109 -22.53 2.18 4.37
CA GLY A 109 -23.55 3.00 5.04
C GLY A 109 -23.48 2.95 6.57
N ALA A 110 -23.00 1.84 7.13
CA ALA A 110 -22.73 1.73 8.56
C ALA A 110 -21.41 2.43 8.96
N GLY A 111 -20.61 2.88 8.00
CA GLY A 111 -19.32 3.55 8.22
C GLY A 111 -18.14 2.56 8.36
N ALA A 112 -18.28 1.36 7.84
CA ALA A 112 -17.17 0.42 7.81
C ALA A 112 -16.07 0.91 6.86
N SER A 113 -14.84 0.67 7.25
CA SER A 113 -13.62 0.82 6.45
C SER A 113 -12.95 -0.54 6.31
N ASP A 114 -11.95 -0.63 5.43
CA ASP A 114 -11.19 -1.85 5.17
C ASP A 114 -12.06 -3.08 4.81
N ILE A 115 -13.27 -2.86 4.27
CA ILE A 115 -14.15 -3.96 3.85
C ILE A 115 -13.47 -4.72 2.72
N ASN A 116 -13.05 -5.97 2.99
CA ASN A 116 -12.34 -6.75 1.99
C ASN A 116 -12.45 -8.26 2.25
N GLY A 117 -12.08 -9.04 1.23
CA GLY A 117 -11.68 -10.43 1.31
C GLY A 117 -10.26 -10.59 0.80
N THR A 118 -9.56 -11.62 1.23
CA THR A 118 -8.25 -11.98 0.68
C THR A 118 -8.05 -13.48 0.67
N THR A 119 -7.41 -13.96 -0.37
CA THR A 119 -6.96 -15.34 -0.47
C THR A 119 -5.44 -15.38 -0.54
N ASP A 120 -4.83 -16.19 0.32
CA ASP A 120 -3.44 -16.57 0.27
C ASP A 120 -3.36 -18.08 0.06
N PHE A 121 -2.20 -18.63 -0.20
CA PHE A 121 -2.04 -20.07 -0.46
C PHE A 121 -2.71 -20.97 0.58
N ASP A 122 -2.71 -20.58 1.85
CA ASP A 122 -3.11 -21.42 2.98
C ASP A 122 -4.43 -21.01 3.65
N ARG A 123 -5.01 -19.87 3.25
CA ARG A 123 -6.22 -19.35 3.92
C ARG A 123 -7.01 -18.39 3.03
N THR A 124 -8.29 -18.19 3.37
CA THR A 124 -9.13 -17.10 2.84
C THR A 124 -9.78 -16.38 4.01
N ASN A 125 -9.78 -15.05 4.02
CA ASN A 125 -10.42 -14.28 5.08
C ASN A 125 -11.30 -13.16 4.55
N TYR A 126 -12.19 -12.69 5.41
CA TYR A 126 -13.07 -11.55 5.19
C TYR A 126 -13.02 -10.66 6.42
N PHE A 127 -12.97 -9.37 6.21
CA PHE A 127 -12.85 -8.44 7.32
C PHE A 127 -13.41 -7.07 7.01
N GLU A 128 -13.83 -6.38 8.06
CA GLU A 128 -14.18 -4.97 8.08
C GLU A 128 -13.77 -4.35 9.40
N THR A 129 -13.44 -3.05 9.37
CA THR A 129 -13.33 -2.19 10.55
C THR A 129 -14.54 -1.27 10.58
N ILE A 130 -15.34 -1.33 11.65
CA ILE A 130 -16.66 -0.69 11.73
C ILE A 130 -16.77 0.12 13.03
N PRO A 131 -17.55 1.22 13.07
CA PRO A 131 -17.87 1.87 14.34
C PRO A 131 -18.42 0.86 15.35
N ALA A 132 -17.91 0.89 16.58
CA ALA A 132 -18.18 -0.15 17.59
C ALA A 132 -19.67 -0.37 17.88
N ASN A 133 -20.52 0.68 17.73
CA ASN A 133 -21.95 0.57 17.89
C ASN A 133 -22.67 -0.13 16.73
N GLN A 134 -21.95 -0.47 15.65
CA GLN A 134 -22.49 -1.20 14.49
C GLN A 134 -22.12 -2.69 14.51
N LEU A 135 -21.44 -3.18 15.55
CA LEU A 135 -20.95 -4.57 15.63
C LEU A 135 -22.06 -5.60 15.38
N GLU A 136 -23.27 -5.39 15.90
CA GLU A 136 -24.38 -6.33 15.70
C GLU A 136 -24.72 -6.51 14.21
N LEU A 137 -24.69 -5.42 13.43
CA LEU A 137 -24.90 -5.46 11.99
C LEU A 137 -23.81 -6.28 11.28
N ALA A 138 -22.52 -6.04 11.60
CA ALA A 138 -21.42 -6.80 11.02
C ALA A 138 -21.55 -8.30 11.31
N LEU A 139 -21.81 -8.68 12.54
CA LEU A 139 -21.99 -10.10 12.91
C LEU A 139 -23.20 -10.75 12.23
N TRP A 140 -24.27 -9.99 12.05
CA TRP A 140 -25.42 -10.48 11.27
C TRP A 140 -25.03 -10.72 9.81
N MET A 141 -24.32 -9.79 9.17
CA MET A 141 -23.85 -9.90 7.78
C MET A 141 -22.91 -11.10 7.59
N GLU A 142 -21.88 -11.22 8.45
CA GLU A 142 -20.90 -12.30 8.39
C GLU A 142 -21.55 -13.68 8.60
N SER A 143 -22.44 -13.80 9.58
CA SER A 143 -23.16 -15.04 9.84
C SER A 143 -24.16 -15.39 8.74
N ASP A 144 -24.70 -14.39 8.03
CA ASP A 144 -25.64 -14.64 6.94
C ASP A 144 -24.92 -15.19 5.72
N ARG A 145 -23.77 -14.62 5.33
CA ARG A 145 -22.98 -15.20 4.22
C ARG A 145 -22.40 -16.57 4.59
N MET A 146 -21.94 -16.80 5.82
CA MET A 146 -21.48 -18.14 6.26
C MET A 146 -22.60 -19.19 6.19
N GLY A 147 -23.80 -18.84 6.59
CA GLY A 147 -24.90 -19.80 6.76
C GLY A 147 -25.82 -19.95 5.56
N TYR A 148 -25.96 -18.94 4.72
CA TYR A 148 -27.08 -18.81 3.78
C TYR A 148 -26.66 -18.33 2.37
N LEU A 149 -25.36 -18.34 2.03
CA LEU A 149 -24.84 -17.98 0.71
C LEU A 149 -25.50 -18.80 -0.41
N LEU A 150 -25.55 -20.14 -0.27
CA LEU A 150 -26.05 -21.06 -1.30
C LEU A 150 -27.53 -20.90 -1.63
N GLU A 151 -28.30 -20.17 -0.81
CA GLU A 151 -29.68 -19.86 -1.13
C GLU A 151 -29.82 -18.68 -2.12
N LYS A 152 -28.69 -17.99 -2.42
CA LYS A 152 -28.65 -16.81 -3.29
C LYS A 152 -27.79 -17.00 -4.53
N VAL A 153 -26.64 -17.65 -4.40
CA VAL A 153 -25.67 -17.81 -5.48
C VAL A 153 -26.26 -18.60 -6.65
N ASP A 154 -26.17 -18.04 -7.85
CA ASP A 154 -26.69 -18.59 -9.08
C ASP A 154 -25.67 -18.54 -10.24
N GLN A 155 -26.06 -19.07 -11.41
CA GLN A 155 -25.20 -19.11 -12.59
C GLN A 155 -24.85 -17.70 -13.11
N GLY A 156 -25.74 -16.73 -12.96
CA GLY A 156 -25.49 -15.34 -13.39
C GLY A 156 -24.39 -14.69 -12.56
N ALA A 157 -24.45 -14.84 -11.24
CA ALA A 157 -23.44 -14.38 -10.31
C ALA A 157 -22.08 -15.04 -10.60
N LEU A 158 -22.05 -16.37 -10.85
CA LEU A 158 -20.82 -17.07 -11.18
C LEU A 158 -20.18 -16.53 -12.47
N VAL A 159 -20.94 -16.40 -13.56
CA VAL A 159 -20.43 -15.91 -14.84
C VAL A 159 -19.91 -14.47 -14.72
N ASN A 160 -20.59 -13.60 -13.96
CA ASN A 160 -20.12 -12.26 -13.71
C ASN A 160 -18.76 -12.28 -12.94
N GLN A 161 -18.68 -13.05 -11.86
CA GLN A 161 -17.45 -13.07 -11.05
C GLN A 161 -16.28 -13.79 -11.74
N GLN A 162 -16.52 -14.75 -12.61
CA GLN A 162 -15.49 -15.29 -13.50
C GLN A 162 -14.89 -14.18 -14.37
N ASP A 163 -15.66 -13.28 -14.91
CA ASP A 163 -15.17 -12.15 -15.70
C ASP A 163 -14.44 -11.11 -14.83
N VAL A 164 -14.96 -10.80 -13.64
CA VAL A 164 -14.33 -9.89 -12.69
C VAL A 164 -12.94 -10.40 -12.29
N VAL A 165 -12.81 -11.67 -11.86
CA VAL A 165 -11.52 -12.29 -11.49
C VAL A 165 -10.55 -12.35 -12.67
N ARG A 166 -11.05 -12.66 -13.87
CA ARG A 166 -10.23 -12.63 -15.09
C ARG A 166 -9.77 -11.22 -15.46
N ASN A 167 -10.57 -10.19 -15.18
CA ASN A 167 -10.16 -8.79 -15.36
C ASN A 167 -9.14 -8.38 -14.30
N GLU A 168 -9.29 -8.87 -13.08
CA GLU A 168 -8.27 -8.70 -12.04
C GLU A 168 -6.93 -9.30 -12.44
N ARG A 169 -6.91 -10.55 -12.95
CA ARG A 169 -5.70 -11.18 -13.47
C ARG A 169 -5.06 -10.34 -14.57
N ARG A 170 -5.86 -9.80 -15.50
CA ARG A 170 -5.34 -8.88 -16.52
C ARG A 170 -4.73 -7.62 -15.91
N GLN A 171 -5.37 -7.06 -14.89
CA GLN A 171 -4.94 -5.81 -14.26
C GLN A 171 -3.73 -5.99 -13.35
N SER A 172 -3.72 -7.02 -12.50
CA SER A 172 -2.73 -7.22 -11.45
C SER A 172 -1.53 -8.07 -11.89
N VAL A 173 -1.67 -8.87 -12.95
CA VAL A 173 -0.63 -9.76 -13.46
C VAL A 173 -0.21 -9.37 -14.88
N GLU A 174 -1.12 -9.44 -15.85
CA GLU A 174 -0.74 -9.36 -17.27
C GLU A 174 -0.41 -7.94 -17.74
N ASN A 175 -1.01 -6.92 -17.13
CA ASN A 175 -0.77 -5.50 -17.44
C ASN A 175 0.28 -4.85 -16.54
N GLN A 176 0.74 -5.56 -15.50
CA GLN A 176 1.82 -5.08 -14.64
C GLN A 176 3.20 -5.43 -15.22
N PRO A 177 4.15 -4.50 -15.19
CA PRO A 177 5.54 -4.81 -15.53
C PRO A 177 6.06 -5.97 -14.66
N TYR A 178 6.58 -7.01 -15.29
CA TYR A 178 7.09 -8.25 -14.66
C TYR A 178 6.01 -9.11 -13.96
N GLY A 179 4.74 -8.81 -14.10
CA GLY A 179 3.67 -9.48 -13.32
C GLY A 179 3.53 -10.98 -13.61
N ILE A 180 3.87 -11.45 -14.82
CA ILE A 180 3.81 -12.87 -15.18
C ILE A 180 4.96 -13.70 -14.60
N VAL A 181 5.97 -13.06 -14.01
CA VAL A 181 7.20 -13.76 -13.57
C VAL A 181 6.96 -14.59 -12.32
N GLU A 182 6.08 -14.13 -11.42
CA GLU A 182 5.75 -14.86 -10.19
C GLU A 182 5.17 -16.25 -10.52
N GLU A 183 4.20 -16.32 -11.42
CA GLU A 183 3.61 -17.59 -11.85
C GLU A 183 4.66 -18.47 -12.51
N ALA A 184 5.51 -17.92 -13.38
CA ALA A 184 6.61 -18.66 -14.00
C ALA A 184 7.60 -19.19 -12.95
N MET A 185 7.86 -18.44 -11.89
CA MET A 185 8.73 -18.83 -10.78
C MET A 185 8.13 -19.98 -9.97
N PHE A 186 6.85 -19.91 -9.60
CA PHE A 186 6.15 -20.98 -8.89
C PHE A 186 6.07 -22.26 -9.71
N HIS A 187 5.88 -22.17 -11.03
CA HIS A 187 5.96 -23.31 -11.95
C HIS A 187 7.34 -23.97 -11.99
N GLN A 188 8.41 -23.23 -11.73
CA GLN A 188 9.76 -23.79 -11.62
C GLN A 188 10.06 -24.30 -10.20
N LEU A 189 9.51 -23.68 -9.15
CA LEU A 189 9.74 -24.11 -7.76
C LEU A 189 9.03 -25.43 -7.45
N PHE A 190 7.78 -25.58 -7.87
CA PHE A 190 6.89 -26.65 -7.47
C PHE A 190 6.51 -27.56 -8.66
N PRO A 191 6.35 -28.87 -8.48
CA PRO A 191 5.82 -29.75 -9.52
C PRO A 191 4.33 -29.50 -9.75
N LYS A 192 3.83 -29.84 -10.95
CA LYS A 192 2.40 -29.65 -11.33
C LYS A 192 1.38 -30.29 -10.38
N THR A 193 1.78 -31.28 -9.61
CA THR A 193 0.94 -31.96 -8.63
C THR A 193 0.97 -31.29 -7.25
N HIS A 194 1.81 -30.28 -7.06
CA HIS A 194 1.91 -29.56 -5.79
C HIS A 194 0.86 -28.43 -5.73
N PRO A 195 0.18 -28.21 -4.59
CA PRO A 195 -0.83 -27.16 -4.48
C PRO A 195 -0.33 -25.76 -4.79
N TYR A 196 0.96 -25.48 -4.50
CA TYR A 196 1.57 -24.17 -4.77
C TYR A 196 2.12 -24.03 -6.22
N TYR A 197 1.82 -24.96 -7.11
CA TYR A 197 2.28 -24.85 -8.51
C TYR A 197 1.70 -23.63 -9.21
N ALA A 198 0.40 -23.38 -9.04
CA ALA A 198 -0.29 -22.25 -9.66
C ALA A 198 -0.28 -21.01 -8.76
N SER A 199 -0.41 -19.85 -9.36
CA SER A 199 -0.66 -18.59 -8.64
C SER A 199 -2.04 -18.61 -7.96
N VAL A 200 -2.20 -17.83 -6.89
CA VAL A 200 -3.46 -17.73 -6.14
C VAL A 200 -4.63 -17.32 -7.04
N ILE A 201 -4.41 -16.42 -7.99
CA ILE A 201 -5.46 -15.98 -8.92
C ILE A 201 -5.86 -17.02 -9.96
N GLY A 202 -5.03 -18.02 -10.20
CA GLY A 202 -5.28 -19.11 -11.13
C GLY A 202 -5.21 -18.75 -12.61
N SER A 203 -5.50 -19.73 -13.48
CA SER A 203 -5.47 -19.54 -14.94
C SER A 203 -6.82 -19.07 -15.49
N HIS A 204 -6.82 -18.32 -16.61
CA HIS A 204 -8.04 -17.96 -17.32
C HIS A 204 -8.91 -19.16 -17.69
N ALA A 205 -8.26 -20.28 -18.03
CA ALA A 205 -8.97 -21.51 -18.46
C ALA A 205 -9.67 -22.18 -17.28
N ASP A 206 -9.01 -22.33 -16.15
CA ASP A 206 -9.57 -22.98 -14.97
C ASP A 206 -10.68 -22.13 -14.33
N ILE A 207 -10.48 -20.81 -14.23
CA ILE A 207 -11.51 -19.88 -13.76
C ILE A 207 -12.76 -19.99 -14.63
N GLN A 208 -12.59 -19.99 -15.98
CA GLN A 208 -13.73 -20.06 -16.90
C GLN A 208 -14.40 -21.44 -16.89
N ALA A 209 -13.67 -22.51 -16.59
CA ALA A 209 -14.21 -23.88 -16.53
C ALA A 209 -15.00 -24.17 -15.24
N ALA A 210 -14.89 -23.32 -14.21
CA ALA A 210 -15.60 -23.48 -12.95
C ALA A 210 -17.13 -23.49 -13.16
N LYS A 211 -17.84 -24.43 -12.51
CA LYS A 211 -19.29 -24.60 -12.61
C LYS A 211 -19.98 -24.29 -11.28
N LEU A 212 -21.26 -23.98 -11.33
CA LEU A 212 -22.04 -23.70 -10.13
C LEU A 212 -22.00 -24.87 -9.13
N ASP A 213 -22.04 -26.11 -9.60
CA ASP A 213 -21.93 -27.30 -8.74
C ASP A 213 -20.57 -27.38 -8.02
N ASP A 214 -19.49 -26.88 -8.65
CA ASP A 214 -18.16 -26.83 -8.04
C ASP A 214 -18.17 -25.82 -6.89
N VAL A 215 -18.75 -24.64 -7.13
CA VAL A 215 -18.94 -23.59 -6.10
C VAL A 215 -19.71 -24.11 -4.90
N GLN A 216 -20.82 -24.82 -5.15
CA GLN A 216 -21.66 -25.39 -4.10
C GLN A 216 -20.94 -26.48 -3.30
N ARG A 217 -20.15 -27.34 -3.95
CA ARG A 217 -19.33 -28.39 -3.27
C ARG A 217 -18.25 -27.74 -2.41
N PHE A 218 -17.55 -26.74 -2.94
CA PHE A 218 -16.48 -26.04 -2.25
C PHE A 218 -16.99 -25.34 -0.99
N PHE A 219 -18.14 -24.64 -1.10
CA PHE A 219 -18.79 -24.03 0.07
C PHE A 219 -19.09 -25.07 1.15
N LYS A 220 -19.79 -26.15 0.78
CA LYS A 220 -20.20 -27.19 1.73
C LYS A 220 -19.03 -27.86 2.43
N GLN A 221 -17.89 -27.99 1.74
CA GLN A 221 -16.69 -28.63 2.25
C GLN A 221 -15.90 -27.73 3.19
N TYR A 222 -15.76 -26.45 2.85
CA TYR A 222 -14.78 -25.58 3.47
C TYR A 222 -15.37 -24.39 4.24
N TYR A 223 -16.53 -23.88 3.84
CA TYR A 223 -17.13 -22.66 4.41
C TYR A 223 -18.17 -22.98 5.50
N SER A 224 -17.68 -23.47 6.62
CA SER A 224 -18.50 -23.89 7.75
C SER A 224 -17.87 -23.48 9.06
N PRO A 225 -18.66 -23.36 10.17
CA PRO A 225 -18.15 -22.91 11.45
C PRO A 225 -16.91 -23.66 11.95
N ASN A 226 -16.87 -24.97 11.77
CA ASN A 226 -15.76 -25.81 12.28
C ASN A 226 -14.47 -25.73 11.44
N ASN A 227 -14.48 -24.97 10.33
CA ASN A 227 -13.29 -24.65 9.54
C ASN A 227 -13.01 -23.15 9.53
N ALA A 228 -13.45 -22.45 10.58
CA ALA A 228 -13.30 -21.00 10.64
C ALA A 228 -12.90 -20.51 12.03
N SER A 229 -12.26 -19.34 12.06
CA SER A 229 -12.00 -18.60 13.29
C SER A 229 -12.41 -17.14 13.12
N LEU A 230 -13.10 -16.60 14.13
CA LEU A 230 -13.65 -15.24 14.17
C LEU A 230 -12.91 -14.44 15.24
N ALA A 231 -12.11 -13.45 14.82
CA ALA A 231 -11.48 -12.48 15.71
C ALA A 231 -12.28 -11.17 15.70
N ILE A 232 -12.61 -10.66 16.92
CA ILE A 232 -13.30 -9.39 17.11
C ILE A 232 -12.44 -8.55 18.06
N VAL A 233 -11.96 -7.41 17.57
CA VAL A 233 -10.98 -6.56 18.28
C VAL A 233 -11.43 -5.11 18.26
N GLY A 234 -11.40 -4.45 19.41
CA GLY A 234 -11.70 -3.02 19.50
C GLY A 234 -12.57 -2.64 20.69
N ASP A 235 -13.35 -1.57 20.54
CA ASP A 235 -14.21 -1.01 21.59
C ASP A 235 -15.45 -1.89 21.82
N ILE A 236 -15.24 -3.04 22.44
CA ILE A 236 -16.26 -4.06 22.72
C ILE A 236 -16.41 -4.33 24.22
N ASP A 237 -17.60 -4.78 24.62
CA ASP A 237 -17.81 -5.52 25.86
C ASP A 237 -17.82 -7.03 25.55
N THR A 238 -16.91 -7.80 26.11
CA THR A 238 -16.73 -9.22 25.76
C THR A 238 -17.97 -10.05 26.09
N ALA A 239 -18.66 -9.76 27.19
CA ALA A 239 -19.84 -10.53 27.61
C ALA A 239 -21.05 -10.26 26.69
N ALA A 240 -21.24 -9.01 26.27
CA ALA A 240 -22.28 -8.64 25.29
C ALA A 240 -21.94 -9.19 23.91
N THR A 241 -20.67 -9.08 23.48
CA THR A 241 -20.18 -9.59 22.19
C THR A 241 -20.35 -11.11 22.09
N ARG A 242 -20.02 -11.84 23.16
CA ARG A 242 -20.24 -13.31 23.23
C ARG A 242 -21.70 -13.66 22.96
N LYS A 243 -22.66 -12.94 23.57
CA LYS A 243 -24.10 -13.18 23.34
C LYS A 243 -24.51 -12.92 21.89
N LEU A 244 -23.94 -11.90 21.24
CA LEU A 244 -24.18 -11.64 19.85
C LEU A 244 -23.62 -12.75 18.96
N VAL A 245 -22.38 -13.20 19.21
CA VAL A 245 -21.78 -14.32 18.48
C VAL A 245 -22.60 -15.59 18.66
N GLU A 246 -23.00 -15.92 19.88
CA GLU A 246 -23.87 -17.07 20.16
C GLU A 246 -25.23 -16.97 19.42
N LYS A 247 -25.83 -15.76 19.39
CA LYS A 247 -27.09 -15.49 18.67
C LYS A 247 -26.96 -15.74 17.18
N TYR A 248 -25.91 -15.19 16.55
CA TYR A 248 -25.78 -15.16 15.09
C TYR A 248 -25.11 -16.39 14.50
N PHE A 249 -24.05 -16.91 15.13
CA PHE A 249 -23.28 -18.05 14.64
C PHE A 249 -23.66 -19.38 15.31
N GLY A 250 -24.19 -19.36 16.53
CA GLY A 250 -24.55 -20.59 17.28
C GLY A 250 -25.54 -21.50 16.55
N PRO A 251 -26.58 -20.97 15.88
CA PRO A 251 -27.54 -21.77 15.13
C PRO A 251 -27.01 -22.42 13.85
N LEU A 252 -25.84 -21.98 13.36
CA LEU A 252 -25.25 -22.51 12.12
C LEU A 252 -24.77 -23.95 12.33
N LYS A 253 -25.06 -24.82 11.37
CA LYS A 253 -24.67 -26.22 11.43
C LYS A 253 -23.16 -26.39 11.24
N ARG A 254 -22.58 -27.32 11.97
CA ARG A 254 -21.24 -27.83 11.71
C ARG A 254 -21.18 -28.45 10.32
N GLY A 255 -20.14 -28.13 9.55
CA GLY A 255 -19.85 -28.77 8.26
C GLY A 255 -19.11 -30.11 8.41
N PRO A 256 -18.74 -30.74 7.29
CA PRO A 256 -17.87 -31.90 7.28
C PRO A 256 -16.49 -31.55 7.81
N ASP A 257 -15.75 -32.54 8.26
CA ASP A 257 -14.33 -32.33 8.62
C ASP A 257 -13.54 -32.12 7.33
N VAL A 258 -12.61 -31.16 7.38
CA VAL A 258 -11.75 -30.84 6.24
C VAL A 258 -10.64 -31.89 6.13
N PRO A 259 -10.43 -32.50 4.95
CA PRO A 259 -9.35 -33.43 4.73
C PRO A 259 -8.00 -32.76 5.01
N PRO A 260 -7.07 -33.44 5.70
CA PRO A 260 -5.74 -32.89 5.92
C PRO A 260 -4.98 -32.76 4.60
N ILE A 261 -4.21 -31.67 4.47
CA ILE A 261 -3.30 -31.51 3.32
C ILE A 261 -2.13 -32.47 3.50
N THR A 262 -1.98 -33.42 2.59
CA THR A 262 -0.93 -34.44 2.63
C THR A 262 0.22 -34.17 1.63
N ALA A 263 0.14 -33.09 0.87
CA ALA A 263 1.17 -32.68 -0.06
C ALA A 263 2.49 -32.42 0.67
N THR A 264 3.58 -32.89 0.06
CA THR A 264 4.94 -32.63 0.55
C THR A 264 5.73 -31.88 -0.52
N THR A 265 6.51 -30.89 -0.11
CA THR A 265 7.35 -30.11 -1.00
C THR A 265 8.66 -30.84 -1.30
N PRO A 266 8.87 -31.33 -2.54
CA PRO A 266 10.11 -32.00 -2.87
C PRO A 266 11.26 -30.99 -3.00
N PRO A 267 12.48 -31.32 -2.54
CA PRO A 267 13.64 -30.46 -2.71
C PRO A 267 14.03 -30.34 -4.19
N ILE A 268 14.44 -29.15 -4.59
CA ILE A 268 15.04 -28.93 -5.92
C ILE A 268 16.41 -29.59 -5.94
N GLN A 269 16.63 -30.50 -6.93
CA GLN A 269 17.84 -31.32 -7.06
C GLN A 269 18.93 -30.66 -7.91
N ALA A 270 18.53 -29.78 -8.84
CA ALA A 270 19.41 -29.05 -9.74
C ALA A 270 18.85 -27.68 -10.04
N GLU A 271 19.74 -26.69 -10.27
CA GLU A 271 19.34 -25.36 -10.70
C GLU A 271 18.38 -25.41 -11.90
N ARG A 272 17.30 -24.63 -11.82
CA ARG A 272 16.32 -24.46 -12.88
C ARG A 272 16.38 -23.04 -13.41
N ARG A 273 16.28 -22.87 -14.72
CA ARG A 273 16.41 -21.57 -15.39
C ARG A 273 15.29 -21.36 -16.39
N GLN A 274 14.81 -20.12 -16.47
CA GLN A 274 13.85 -19.71 -17.49
C GLN A 274 14.11 -18.26 -17.91
N ILE A 275 13.89 -17.98 -19.20
CA ILE A 275 13.82 -16.62 -19.72
C ILE A 275 12.33 -16.31 -19.94
N VAL A 276 11.88 -15.17 -19.41
CA VAL A 276 10.52 -14.67 -19.56
C VAL A 276 10.59 -13.34 -20.29
N ALA A 277 10.02 -13.27 -21.49
CA ALA A 277 9.89 -12.01 -22.20
C ALA A 277 8.69 -11.22 -21.68
N ASP A 278 8.89 -9.92 -21.44
CA ASP A 278 7.84 -9.02 -20.97
C ASP A 278 7.94 -7.63 -21.61
N ARG A 279 6.84 -6.89 -21.61
CA ARG A 279 6.73 -5.54 -22.18
C ARG A 279 7.33 -4.49 -21.22
N VAL A 280 8.61 -4.62 -20.97
CA VAL A 280 9.41 -3.76 -20.08
C VAL A 280 10.63 -3.21 -20.81
N GLU A 281 11.13 -2.06 -20.36
CA GLU A 281 12.36 -1.48 -20.93
C GLU A 281 13.63 -2.09 -20.29
N LEU A 282 13.57 -2.50 -19.03
CA LEU A 282 14.75 -2.92 -18.25
C LEU A 282 14.68 -4.41 -17.92
N PRO A 283 15.78 -5.17 -18.07
CA PRO A 283 15.79 -6.55 -17.63
C PRO A 283 15.81 -6.67 -16.10
N ARG A 284 15.22 -7.76 -15.57
CA ARG A 284 15.21 -8.10 -14.15
C ARG A 284 15.59 -9.54 -13.93
N VAL A 285 16.37 -9.81 -12.89
CA VAL A 285 16.74 -11.17 -12.46
C VAL A 285 15.98 -11.50 -11.19
N TYR A 286 15.45 -12.72 -11.14
CA TYR A 286 14.90 -13.34 -9.95
C TYR A 286 15.69 -14.58 -9.60
N MET A 287 16.02 -14.72 -8.32
CA MET A 287 16.58 -15.93 -7.74
C MET A 287 15.66 -16.40 -6.61
N ALA A 288 15.22 -17.64 -6.65
CA ALA A 288 14.28 -18.16 -5.65
C ALA A 288 14.73 -19.51 -5.09
N TRP A 289 14.44 -19.74 -3.81
CA TRP A 289 14.70 -20.98 -3.08
C TRP A 289 13.46 -21.39 -2.29
N ILE A 290 13.24 -22.70 -2.18
CA ILE A 290 12.29 -23.24 -1.20
C ILE A 290 13.00 -23.27 0.14
N THR A 291 12.36 -22.74 1.18
CA THR A 291 12.88 -22.62 2.54
C THR A 291 11.95 -23.25 3.57
N SER A 292 12.34 -23.18 4.83
CA SER A 292 11.58 -23.76 5.94
C SER A 292 10.15 -23.23 5.99
N PRO A 293 9.15 -24.08 6.28
CA PRO A 293 7.77 -23.63 6.45
C PRO A 293 7.60 -22.60 7.57
N ILE A 294 6.52 -21.84 7.51
CA ILE A 294 6.15 -20.81 8.51
C ILE A 294 6.24 -21.34 9.94
N PHE A 295 6.79 -20.56 10.84
CA PHE A 295 7.02 -20.88 12.27
C PHE A 295 7.89 -22.13 12.55
N LYS A 296 8.53 -22.72 11.55
CA LYS A 296 9.47 -23.83 11.76
C LYS A 296 10.91 -23.30 11.91
N PRO A 297 11.83 -24.12 12.47
CA PRO A 297 13.25 -23.73 12.59
C PRO A 297 13.83 -23.29 11.23
N GLY A 298 14.46 -22.11 11.19
CA GLY A 298 15.02 -21.49 10.00
C GLY A 298 14.13 -20.42 9.36
N ASP A 299 12.84 -20.36 9.68
CA ASP A 299 11.91 -19.35 9.15
C ASP A 299 12.28 -17.93 9.62
N ALA A 300 12.50 -17.72 10.91
CA ALA A 300 12.96 -16.42 11.44
C ALA A 300 14.37 -16.03 10.93
N ASP A 301 15.26 -17.03 10.73
CA ASP A 301 16.58 -16.80 10.14
C ASP A 301 16.47 -16.31 8.68
N ALA A 302 15.49 -16.83 7.93
CA ALA A 302 15.21 -16.41 6.56
C ALA A 302 14.71 -14.97 6.49
N ASP A 303 13.77 -14.59 7.39
CA ASP A 303 13.29 -13.20 7.48
C ASP A 303 14.43 -12.22 7.79
N ILE A 304 15.28 -12.57 8.75
CA ILE A 304 16.46 -11.76 9.10
C ILE A 304 17.44 -11.69 7.92
N ALA A 305 17.68 -12.81 7.23
CA ALA A 305 18.53 -12.83 6.03
C ALA A 305 17.98 -11.94 4.92
N ALA A 306 16.67 -11.98 4.67
CA ALA A 306 16.01 -11.10 3.70
C ALA A 306 16.20 -9.62 4.07
N GLY A 307 16.01 -9.27 5.35
CA GLY A 307 16.26 -7.92 5.86
C GLY A 307 17.69 -7.45 5.62
N ILE A 308 18.69 -8.27 5.93
CA ILE A 308 20.10 -7.96 5.76
C ILE A 308 20.49 -7.83 4.28
N LEU A 309 19.96 -8.72 3.44
CA LEU A 309 20.30 -8.73 2.02
C LEU A 309 19.62 -7.62 1.23
N GLY A 310 18.31 -7.37 1.45
CA GLY A 310 17.53 -6.56 0.52
C GLY A 310 16.73 -5.39 1.12
N SER A 311 16.73 -5.14 2.45
CA SER A 311 15.90 -4.10 3.03
C SER A 311 16.58 -2.75 3.15
N GLY A 312 16.25 -1.79 2.27
CA GLY A 312 16.70 -0.41 2.35
C GLY A 312 18.19 -0.19 2.02
N LYS A 313 18.65 1.06 2.22
CA LYS A 313 20.02 1.47 1.87
C LYS A 313 21.12 0.82 2.73
N SER A 314 20.77 0.34 3.92
CA SER A 314 21.69 -0.36 4.81
C SER A 314 21.98 -1.81 4.39
N SER A 315 21.17 -2.38 3.50
CA SER A 315 21.30 -3.77 3.05
C SER A 315 22.52 -4.03 2.16
N ARG A 316 23.02 -5.26 2.18
CA ARG A 316 24.22 -5.66 1.42
C ARG A 316 24.06 -5.48 -0.08
N LEU A 317 22.95 -5.97 -0.64
CA LEU A 317 22.71 -5.90 -2.07
C LEU A 317 22.52 -4.46 -2.55
N TYR A 318 21.86 -3.59 -1.75
CA TYR A 318 21.80 -2.17 -2.07
C TYR A 318 23.20 -1.54 -2.12
N LYS A 319 23.99 -1.73 -1.06
CA LYS A 319 25.37 -1.20 -0.99
C LYS A 319 26.18 -1.67 -2.20
N ARG A 320 26.11 -2.94 -2.55
CA ARG A 320 26.92 -3.52 -3.60
C ARG A 320 26.44 -3.19 -5.02
N LEU A 321 25.13 -3.40 -5.32
CA LEU A 321 24.64 -3.31 -6.70
C LEU A 321 24.18 -1.90 -7.08
N ILE A 322 23.60 -1.16 -6.12
CA ILE A 322 23.05 0.18 -6.39
C ILE A 322 24.06 1.27 -6.06
N TYR A 323 24.75 1.15 -4.90
CA TYR A 323 25.66 2.18 -4.42
C TYR A 323 27.05 2.07 -5.07
N ASP A 324 27.74 0.95 -4.93
CA ASP A 324 29.11 0.76 -5.42
C ASP A 324 29.17 0.53 -6.93
N LYS A 325 28.59 -0.57 -7.41
CA LYS A 325 28.66 -0.97 -8.82
C LYS A 325 27.75 -0.15 -9.73
N GLN A 326 26.67 0.40 -9.21
CA GLN A 326 25.67 1.18 -9.94
C GLN A 326 25.07 0.46 -11.16
N ILE A 327 24.95 -0.88 -11.10
CA ILE A 327 24.39 -1.73 -12.18
C ILE A 327 22.89 -2.02 -11.98
N ALA A 328 22.37 -1.91 -10.75
CA ALA A 328 20.97 -2.13 -10.43
C ALA A 328 20.22 -0.83 -10.17
N GLN A 329 18.98 -0.76 -10.66
CA GLN A 329 18.01 0.29 -10.36
C GLN A 329 17.29 0.01 -9.05
N ARG A 330 16.96 -1.25 -8.82
CA ARG A 330 16.30 -1.75 -7.62
C ARG A 330 16.86 -3.12 -7.27
N VAL A 331 16.89 -3.45 -6.01
CA VAL A 331 17.12 -4.81 -5.51
C VAL A 331 16.30 -5.02 -4.25
N THR A 332 15.70 -6.20 -4.13
CA THR A 332 14.96 -6.62 -2.93
C THR A 332 15.31 -8.05 -2.58
N ALA A 333 15.09 -8.41 -1.33
CA ALA A 333 15.07 -9.79 -0.87
C ALA A 333 13.90 -9.95 0.11
N GLN A 334 13.18 -11.05 0.01
CA GLN A 334 12.01 -11.33 0.83
C GLN A 334 11.89 -12.83 1.13
N GLN A 335 11.23 -13.14 2.24
CA GLN A 335 10.79 -14.46 2.65
C GLN A 335 9.27 -14.46 2.65
N ASP A 336 8.65 -15.30 1.85
CA ASP A 336 7.22 -15.58 1.86
C ASP A 336 6.98 -16.87 2.63
N SER A 337 6.57 -16.72 3.90
CA SER A 337 6.43 -17.84 4.84
C SER A 337 5.09 -18.55 4.64
N LEU A 338 5.13 -19.80 4.18
CA LEU A 338 3.98 -20.63 3.80
C LEU A 338 3.99 -21.97 4.53
N MET A 339 2.82 -22.64 4.61
CA MET A 339 2.62 -23.85 5.41
C MET A 339 3.37 -25.09 4.87
N LEU A 340 3.38 -25.30 3.53
CA LEU A 340 3.97 -26.49 2.91
C LEU A 340 5.45 -26.31 2.52
N GLY A 341 5.97 -25.12 2.64
CA GLY A 341 7.32 -24.72 2.27
C GLY A 341 7.33 -23.28 1.82
N SER A 342 8.17 -22.48 2.44
CA SER A 342 8.28 -21.04 2.19
C SER A 342 9.15 -20.76 0.96
N VAL A 343 9.06 -19.54 0.43
CA VAL A 343 9.83 -19.10 -0.74
C VAL A 343 10.69 -17.90 -0.37
N PHE A 344 12.01 -18.06 -0.47
CA PHE A 344 12.94 -16.94 -0.36
C PHE A 344 13.29 -16.43 -1.75
N THR A 345 13.07 -15.15 -2.00
CA THR A 345 13.29 -14.54 -3.31
C THR A 345 14.25 -13.35 -3.21
N ILE A 346 15.17 -13.24 -4.17
CA ILE A 346 15.95 -12.03 -4.45
C ILE A 346 15.59 -11.57 -5.85
N ASP A 347 15.22 -10.30 -6.03
CA ASP A 347 15.03 -9.71 -7.35
C ASP A 347 15.91 -8.47 -7.53
N ALA A 348 16.43 -8.26 -8.73
CA ALA A 348 17.18 -7.07 -9.10
C ALA A 348 16.82 -6.61 -10.52
N THR A 349 16.47 -5.33 -10.65
CA THR A 349 16.22 -4.68 -11.95
C THR A 349 17.48 -3.95 -12.41
N ALA A 350 17.91 -4.16 -13.63
CA ALA A 350 19.07 -3.50 -14.21
C ALA A 350 18.89 -2.00 -14.38
N ARG A 351 19.95 -1.25 -14.32
CA ARG A 351 19.98 0.12 -14.85
C ARG A 351 20.07 0.10 -16.38
N PRO A 352 19.65 1.17 -17.06
CA PRO A 352 19.87 1.31 -18.50
C PRO A 352 21.33 1.02 -18.89
N GLY A 353 21.52 0.14 -19.89
CA GLY A 353 22.85 -0.25 -20.39
C GLY A 353 23.47 -1.46 -19.69
N HIS A 354 22.79 -2.06 -18.69
CA HIS A 354 23.27 -3.26 -17.99
C HIS A 354 22.35 -4.46 -18.31
N THR A 355 22.90 -5.67 -18.17
CA THR A 355 22.22 -6.91 -18.57
C THR A 355 21.77 -7.75 -17.37
N ALA A 356 20.90 -8.74 -17.63
CA ALA A 356 20.46 -9.70 -16.61
C ALA A 356 21.64 -10.58 -16.14
N GLU A 357 22.52 -10.98 -17.05
CA GLU A 357 23.70 -11.80 -16.75
C GLU A 357 24.70 -11.07 -15.83
N GLU A 358 24.88 -9.77 -16.06
CA GLU A 358 25.73 -8.93 -15.21
C GLU A 358 25.16 -8.83 -13.79
N LEU A 359 23.84 -8.66 -13.66
CA LEU A 359 23.15 -8.66 -12.35
C LEU A 359 23.26 -10.02 -11.68
N GLU A 360 23.00 -11.12 -12.41
CA GLU A 360 23.09 -12.48 -11.87
C GLU A 360 24.49 -12.75 -11.31
N ALA A 361 25.53 -12.42 -12.06
CA ALA A 361 26.90 -12.61 -11.60
C ALA A 361 27.22 -11.81 -10.33
N ALA A 362 26.67 -10.60 -10.22
CA ALA A 362 26.84 -9.75 -9.03
C ALA A 362 26.06 -10.27 -7.82
N LEU A 363 24.82 -10.72 -8.03
CA LEU A 363 23.99 -11.36 -7.00
C LEU A 363 24.64 -12.65 -6.50
N ASP A 364 25.13 -13.48 -7.40
CA ASP A 364 25.85 -14.71 -7.07
C ASP A 364 27.05 -14.46 -6.16
N ALA A 365 27.84 -13.46 -6.48
CA ALA A 365 29.01 -13.09 -5.68
C ALA A 365 28.63 -12.70 -4.25
N GLU A 366 27.54 -11.93 -4.08
CA GLU A 366 27.07 -11.49 -2.76
C GLU A 366 26.39 -12.63 -1.97
N VAL A 367 25.59 -13.48 -2.62
CA VAL A 367 24.97 -14.66 -1.98
C VAL A 367 26.06 -15.64 -1.55
N ASP A 368 27.07 -15.90 -2.38
CA ASP A 368 28.20 -16.78 -2.00
C ASP A 368 29.03 -16.21 -0.86
N ALA A 369 29.24 -14.88 -0.83
CA ALA A 369 29.91 -14.19 0.28
C ALA A 369 29.06 -14.29 1.56
N PHE A 370 27.75 -14.05 1.48
CA PHE A 370 26.83 -14.17 2.60
C PHE A 370 26.79 -15.59 3.18
N ARG A 371 26.77 -16.59 2.32
CA ARG A 371 26.84 -18.02 2.72
C ARG A 371 28.16 -18.38 3.40
N ARG A 372 29.28 -17.86 2.90
CA ARG A 372 30.61 -18.17 3.41
C ARG A 372 30.89 -17.49 4.74
N ASP A 373 30.66 -16.18 4.80
CA ASP A 373 31.11 -15.30 5.87
C ASP A 373 30.00 -15.06 6.92
N GLY A 374 28.72 -15.14 6.53
CA GLY A 374 27.56 -14.76 7.35
C GLY A 374 27.43 -13.24 7.53
N PRO A 375 26.43 -12.80 8.28
CA PRO A 375 26.29 -11.41 8.71
C PRO A 375 27.12 -11.13 9.97
N ASP A 376 27.38 -9.84 10.22
CA ASP A 376 27.87 -9.40 11.54
C ASP A 376 26.70 -9.15 12.52
N MET A 377 27.04 -8.89 13.80
CA MET A 377 26.02 -8.68 14.84
C MET A 377 25.19 -7.39 14.59
N LEU A 378 25.79 -6.32 14.07
CA LEU A 378 25.09 -5.07 13.81
C LEU A 378 24.08 -5.23 12.66
N GLU A 379 24.38 -6.03 11.65
CA GLU A 379 23.44 -6.35 10.57
C GLU A 379 22.21 -7.12 11.11
N VAL A 380 22.45 -8.12 11.98
CA VAL A 380 21.38 -8.88 12.63
C VAL A 380 20.54 -7.98 13.54
N GLU A 381 21.16 -7.12 14.34
CA GLU A 381 20.46 -6.18 15.22
C GLU A 381 19.57 -5.20 14.42
N ARG A 382 20.08 -4.63 13.32
CA ARG A 382 19.30 -3.76 12.44
C ARG A 382 18.07 -4.46 11.87
N ALA A 383 18.24 -5.68 11.38
CA ALA A 383 17.12 -6.46 10.84
C ALA A 383 16.09 -6.82 11.92
N ARG A 384 16.52 -7.22 13.12
CA ARG A 384 15.64 -7.47 14.28
C ARG A 384 14.85 -6.22 14.66
N ASN A 385 15.54 -5.08 14.84
CA ASN A 385 14.92 -3.82 15.22
C ASN A 385 13.83 -3.40 14.19
N ALA A 386 14.08 -3.63 12.91
CA ALA A 386 13.11 -3.35 11.86
C ALA A 386 11.88 -4.27 11.93
N ILE A 387 12.07 -5.57 12.21
CA ILE A 387 10.98 -6.53 12.36
C ILE A 387 10.18 -6.22 13.63
N GLU A 388 10.84 -6.04 14.78
CA GLU A 388 10.19 -5.74 16.05
C GLU A 388 9.37 -4.45 15.95
N ARG A 389 9.93 -3.38 15.40
CA ARG A 389 9.19 -2.15 15.13
C ARG A 389 7.95 -2.41 14.27
N ARG A 390 8.07 -3.19 13.19
CA ARG A 390 6.94 -3.50 12.29
C ARG A 390 5.84 -4.27 13.04
N ILE A 391 6.20 -5.22 13.87
CA ILE A 391 5.27 -5.97 14.71
C ILE A 391 4.52 -5.02 15.66
N VAL A 392 5.25 -4.16 16.39
CA VAL A 392 4.66 -3.21 17.34
C VAL A 392 3.77 -2.19 16.62
N GLN A 393 4.18 -1.71 15.46
CA GLN A 393 3.36 -0.80 14.62
C GLN A 393 2.07 -1.44 14.13
N GLY A 394 2.08 -2.73 13.80
CA GLY A 394 0.87 -3.47 13.44
C GLY A 394 -0.16 -3.54 14.58
N LEU A 395 0.25 -3.35 15.84
CA LEU A 395 -0.68 -3.30 16.97
C LEU A 395 -1.45 -1.97 17.08
N GLU A 396 -1.10 -0.94 16.31
CA GLU A 396 -1.90 0.27 16.23
C GLU A 396 -3.24 0.03 15.53
N THR A 397 -3.28 -0.90 14.58
CA THR A 397 -4.43 -1.18 13.71
C THR A 397 -5.25 -2.33 14.26
N PHE A 398 -6.57 -2.14 14.41
CA PHE A 398 -7.47 -3.19 14.92
C PHE A 398 -7.72 -4.27 13.89
N GLY A 399 -8.04 -3.86 12.65
CA GLY A 399 -8.36 -4.71 11.51
C GLY A 399 -7.37 -4.61 10.36
N GLY A 400 -7.84 -4.91 9.15
CA GLY A 400 -7.04 -4.88 7.94
C GLY A 400 -5.89 -5.90 7.90
N PHE A 401 -4.96 -5.69 6.98
CA PHE A 401 -3.81 -6.58 6.83
C PHE A 401 -2.78 -6.40 7.94
N GLY A 402 -2.49 -7.48 8.68
CA GLY A 402 -1.48 -7.50 9.74
C GLY A 402 -1.87 -6.73 11.01
N GLY A 403 -3.12 -6.26 11.12
CA GLY A 403 -3.67 -5.69 12.33
C GLY A 403 -3.87 -6.74 13.43
N VAL A 404 -4.34 -6.30 14.59
CA VAL A 404 -4.47 -7.19 15.77
C VAL A 404 -5.38 -8.38 15.49
N ALA A 405 -6.56 -8.15 14.89
CA ALA A 405 -7.53 -9.21 14.58
C ALA A 405 -6.95 -10.25 13.60
N ASP A 406 -6.28 -9.79 12.56
CA ASP A 406 -5.63 -10.63 11.57
C ASP A 406 -4.49 -11.46 12.19
N ARG A 407 -3.66 -10.84 13.02
CA ARG A 407 -2.56 -11.49 13.74
C ARG A 407 -3.05 -12.58 14.71
N LEU A 408 -4.11 -12.32 15.48
CA LEU A 408 -4.70 -13.31 16.37
C LEU A 408 -5.22 -14.53 15.58
N ASN A 409 -5.88 -14.30 14.45
CA ASN A 409 -6.34 -15.35 13.56
C ASN A 409 -5.17 -16.12 12.92
N MET A 410 -4.12 -15.43 12.47
CA MET A 410 -2.92 -16.04 11.91
C MET A 410 -2.27 -17.01 12.90
N TYR A 411 -2.05 -16.58 14.12
CA TYR A 411 -1.49 -17.46 15.17
C TYR A 411 -2.46 -18.61 15.53
N ASN A 412 -3.77 -18.36 15.52
CA ASN A 412 -4.77 -19.42 15.73
C ASN A 412 -4.74 -20.44 14.59
N HIS A 413 -4.68 -19.99 13.34
CA HIS A 413 -4.64 -20.85 12.18
C HIS A 413 -3.42 -21.78 12.15
N PHE A 414 -2.21 -21.20 12.26
CA PHE A 414 -0.98 -21.96 12.08
C PHE A 414 -0.52 -22.68 13.35
N LEU A 415 -0.88 -22.18 14.56
CA LEU A 415 -0.31 -22.63 15.84
C LEU A 415 -1.38 -23.03 16.89
N HIS A 416 -2.68 -22.81 16.61
CA HIS A 416 -3.78 -22.98 17.56
C HIS A 416 -3.64 -22.14 18.85
N ASN A 417 -2.77 -21.13 18.82
CA ASN A 417 -2.43 -20.27 19.95
C ASN A 417 -2.48 -18.78 19.55
N PRO A 418 -3.62 -18.07 19.69
CA PRO A 418 -3.71 -16.64 19.37
C PRO A 418 -2.72 -15.76 20.10
N GLY A 419 -2.27 -16.17 21.29
CA GLY A 419 -1.36 -15.40 22.15
C GLY A 419 0.12 -15.50 21.81
N TYR A 420 0.50 -16.02 20.66
CA TYR A 420 1.89 -16.33 20.30
C TYR A 420 2.79 -15.10 20.04
N LEU A 421 2.28 -13.88 20.21
CA LEU A 421 3.02 -12.64 19.90
C LEU A 421 4.39 -12.53 20.62
N ALA A 422 4.43 -12.83 21.92
CA ALA A 422 5.67 -12.74 22.71
C ALA A 422 6.70 -13.79 22.26
N GLU A 423 6.26 -14.99 21.99
CA GLU A 423 7.07 -16.08 21.48
C GLU A 423 7.55 -15.79 20.05
N ASP A 424 6.69 -15.19 19.21
CA ASP A 424 7.05 -14.79 17.84
C ASP A 424 8.19 -13.76 17.87
N VAL A 425 8.09 -12.72 18.67
CA VAL A 425 9.21 -11.77 18.84
C VAL A 425 10.44 -12.44 19.43
N SER A 426 10.26 -13.36 20.40
CA SER A 426 11.37 -14.07 21.02
C SER A 426 12.15 -14.92 20.03
N ARG A 427 11.48 -15.55 19.03
CA ARG A 427 12.18 -16.32 17.97
C ARG A 427 13.06 -15.42 17.10
N TYR A 428 12.65 -14.19 16.80
CA TYR A 428 13.51 -13.21 16.08
C TYR A 428 14.67 -12.72 16.96
N ARG A 429 14.43 -12.49 18.25
CA ARG A 429 15.48 -12.09 19.21
C ARG A 429 16.53 -13.18 19.39
N ALA A 430 16.17 -14.44 19.22
CA ALA A 430 17.06 -15.58 19.31
C ALA A 430 17.97 -15.78 18.07
N VAL A 431 17.68 -15.15 16.94
CA VAL A 431 18.48 -15.26 15.72
C VAL A 431 19.88 -14.67 15.96
N THR A 432 20.91 -15.34 15.49
CA THR A 432 22.32 -14.95 15.65
C THR A 432 23.02 -14.91 14.29
N PRO A 433 24.17 -14.23 14.14
CA PRO A 433 24.97 -14.31 12.92
C PRO A 433 25.26 -15.74 12.46
N GLU A 434 25.54 -16.62 13.41
CA GLU A 434 25.84 -18.03 13.13
C GLU A 434 24.58 -18.79 12.66
N SER A 435 23.39 -18.53 13.22
CA SER A 435 22.17 -19.20 12.79
C SER A 435 21.77 -18.78 11.37
N VAL A 436 21.90 -17.49 11.06
CA VAL A 436 21.68 -16.95 9.69
C VAL A 436 22.69 -17.55 8.69
N ARG A 437 23.97 -17.64 9.09
CA ARG A 437 24.97 -18.27 8.21
C ARG A 437 24.66 -19.73 7.95
N ARG A 438 24.26 -20.50 8.96
CA ARG A 438 23.83 -21.90 8.79
C ARG A 438 22.63 -22.03 7.87
N PHE A 439 21.61 -21.16 8.05
CA PHE A 439 20.46 -21.08 7.16
C PHE A 439 20.91 -20.87 5.69
N ALA A 440 21.71 -19.83 5.44
CA ALA A 440 22.19 -19.51 4.10
C ALA A 440 23.00 -20.65 3.48
N GLN A 441 23.87 -21.30 4.26
CA GLN A 441 24.65 -22.46 3.79
C GLN A 441 23.78 -23.65 3.43
N ALA A 442 22.73 -23.91 4.21
CA ALA A 442 21.86 -25.08 4.03
C ALA A 442 20.83 -24.88 2.92
N GLN A 443 20.20 -23.70 2.84
CA GLN A 443 19.01 -23.48 2.02
C GLN A 443 19.25 -22.60 0.78
N MET A 444 20.22 -21.67 0.79
CA MET A 444 20.47 -20.75 -0.32
C MET A 444 21.60 -21.26 -1.23
N THR A 445 21.51 -22.53 -1.69
CA THR A 445 22.58 -23.11 -2.53
C THR A 445 22.30 -22.87 -4.02
N ARG A 446 23.35 -22.80 -4.84
CA ARG A 446 23.19 -22.68 -6.31
C ARG A 446 22.45 -23.88 -6.92
N LYS A 447 22.57 -25.08 -6.35
CA LYS A 447 21.93 -26.30 -6.87
C LYS A 447 20.42 -26.32 -6.60
N THR A 448 19.96 -25.65 -5.56
CA THR A 448 18.57 -25.75 -5.08
C THR A 448 17.75 -24.50 -5.39
N ARG A 449 18.11 -23.78 -6.45
CA ARG A 449 17.45 -22.50 -6.80
C ARG A 449 16.78 -22.53 -8.17
N VAL A 450 15.89 -21.60 -8.32
CA VAL A 450 15.32 -21.16 -9.60
C VAL A 450 15.91 -19.81 -9.98
N ILE A 451 16.26 -19.61 -11.24
CA ILE A 451 16.65 -18.32 -11.81
C ILE A 451 15.70 -17.99 -12.96
N ILE A 452 15.16 -16.77 -12.92
CA ILE A 452 14.40 -16.24 -14.04
C ILE A 452 15.03 -14.93 -14.50
N HIS A 453 15.32 -14.83 -15.79
CA HIS A 453 15.63 -13.59 -16.46
C HIS A 453 14.36 -13.06 -17.12
N ALA A 454 13.78 -12.01 -16.57
CA ALA A 454 12.72 -11.24 -17.21
C ALA A 454 13.38 -10.20 -18.13
N VAL A 455 13.11 -10.30 -19.43
CA VAL A 455 13.80 -9.50 -20.46
C VAL A 455 12.81 -8.74 -21.34
N PRO A 456 13.21 -7.57 -21.89
CA PRO A 456 12.37 -6.87 -22.84
C PRO A 456 11.97 -7.75 -24.03
N GLY A 457 10.66 -7.78 -24.34
CA GLY A 457 10.13 -8.59 -25.43
C GLY A 457 8.63 -8.69 -25.46
N THR A 458 8.12 -9.55 -26.34
CA THR A 458 6.69 -9.82 -26.43
C THR A 458 6.29 -10.81 -25.35
N GLN A 459 5.31 -10.42 -24.56
CA GLN A 459 4.75 -11.25 -23.49
C GLN A 459 3.97 -12.43 -24.07
N ASP A 460 4.20 -13.63 -23.56
CA ASP A 460 3.40 -14.81 -23.91
C ASP A 460 2.32 -15.03 -22.82
N LEU A 461 1.08 -14.74 -23.16
CA LEU A 461 -0.09 -14.91 -22.30
C LEU A 461 -0.86 -16.22 -22.57
N GLY A 462 -0.30 -17.09 -23.39
CA GLY A 462 -0.94 -18.33 -23.80
C GLY A 462 -2.13 -18.16 -24.77
N THR A 463 -2.96 -19.18 -24.88
CA THR A 463 -4.14 -19.16 -25.76
C THR A 463 -5.25 -18.31 -25.15
N PRO A 464 -5.80 -17.31 -25.87
CA PRO A 464 -6.91 -16.51 -25.38
C PRO A 464 -8.14 -17.37 -25.06
N VAL A 465 -8.73 -17.14 -23.90
CA VAL A 465 -9.97 -17.78 -23.43
C VAL A 465 -11.13 -16.82 -23.68
N ALA A 466 -12.13 -17.29 -24.43
CA ALA A 466 -13.30 -16.47 -24.74
C ALA A 466 -14.12 -16.09 -23.47
N THR A 467 -14.68 -14.89 -23.48
CA THR A 467 -15.63 -14.44 -22.46
C THR A 467 -17.04 -14.81 -22.91
N PRO A 468 -17.81 -15.61 -22.15
CA PRO A 468 -19.18 -15.96 -22.51
C PRO A 468 -20.09 -14.74 -22.40
N ALA A 469 -21.24 -14.82 -23.06
CA ALA A 469 -22.28 -13.79 -22.92
C ALA A 469 -22.85 -13.80 -21.48
N PRO A 470 -23.22 -12.64 -20.93
CA PRO A 470 -23.89 -12.57 -19.63
C PRO A 470 -25.13 -13.48 -19.55
N VAL A 471 -25.25 -14.20 -18.45
CA VAL A 471 -26.38 -15.13 -18.22
C VAL A 471 -27.32 -14.52 -17.18
N LYS A 472 -28.62 -14.43 -17.51
CA LYS A 472 -29.67 -14.08 -16.54
C LYS A 472 -30.27 -15.36 -16.00
N THR A 473 -30.09 -15.64 -14.71
CA THR A 473 -30.68 -16.79 -14.05
C THR A 473 -32.01 -16.42 -13.47
N PRO A 474 -33.05 -17.24 -13.66
CA PRO A 474 -34.34 -17.07 -12.97
C PRO A 474 -34.13 -17.10 -11.44
N PRO A 475 -34.86 -16.27 -10.67
CA PRO A 475 -34.78 -16.28 -9.21
C PRO A 475 -34.99 -17.67 -8.61
N GLY A 476 -34.11 -18.06 -7.65
CA GLY A 476 -34.21 -19.33 -6.93
C GLY A 476 -33.68 -20.57 -7.67
N GLN A 477 -33.19 -20.44 -8.90
CA GLN A 477 -32.55 -21.56 -9.60
C GLN A 477 -31.18 -21.83 -9.01
N GLY A 478 -30.93 -23.03 -8.54
CA GLY A 478 -29.65 -23.43 -7.90
C GLY A 478 -29.63 -23.21 -6.38
N ALA A 479 -30.66 -22.58 -5.80
CA ALA A 479 -30.73 -22.32 -4.36
C ALA A 479 -30.70 -23.61 -3.52
N GLN A 480 -29.83 -23.66 -2.52
CA GLN A 480 -29.69 -24.81 -1.61
C GLN A 480 -29.65 -24.34 -0.15
N ALA A 481 -30.66 -24.75 0.62
CA ALA A 481 -30.70 -24.48 2.05
C ALA A 481 -29.83 -25.47 2.82
N ILE A 482 -28.89 -24.98 3.62
CA ILE A 482 -28.08 -25.77 4.56
C ILE A 482 -28.65 -25.63 5.98
N ASN A 483 -28.95 -24.40 6.37
CA ASN A 483 -29.35 -24.05 7.72
C ASN A 483 -30.86 -23.80 7.80
N THR A 484 -31.44 -24.02 8.97
CA THR A 484 -32.83 -23.65 9.27
C THR A 484 -32.88 -22.16 9.56
N ASP A 485 -33.74 -21.44 8.86
CA ASP A 485 -33.88 -20.01 9.03
C ASP A 485 -34.67 -19.67 10.32
N ALA A 486 -34.07 -18.77 11.13
CA ALA A 486 -34.72 -18.25 12.32
C ALA A 486 -35.59 -17.02 11.96
N PRO A 487 -36.82 -16.87 12.51
CA PRO A 487 -37.67 -15.74 12.15
C PRO A 487 -37.05 -14.36 12.31
N TRP A 488 -36.20 -14.16 13.32
CA TRP A 488 -35.56 -12.90 13.60
C TRP A 488 -34.46 -12.56 12.56
N ARG A 489 -33.87 -13.54 11.89
CA ARG A 489 -32.80 -13.32 10.89
C ARG A 489 -33.31 -12.59 9.64
N LYS A 490 -34.60 -12.68 9.34
CA LYS A 490 -35.26 -11.98 8.21
C LYS A 490 -35.21 -10.46 8.34
N GLN A 491 -34.95 -9.95 9.54
CA GLN A 491 -34.82 -8.53 9.79
C GLN A 491 -33.32 -8.22 10.07
N MET A 492 -32.70 -7.55 9.13
CA MET A 492 -31.37 -6.99 9.33
C MET A 492 -31.41 -6.02 10.55
N PRO A 493 -30.46 -6.12 11.49
CA PRO A 493 -30.34 -5.12 12.55
C PRO A 493 -30.26 -3.71 11.95
N PRO A 494 -31.10 -2.75 12.41
CA PRO A 494 -30.99 -1.39 11.91
C PRO A 494 -29.62 -0.84 12.30
N PRO A 495 -28.97 -0.04 11.43
CA PRO A 495 -27.77 0.68 11.82
C PRO A 495 -28.03 1.50 13.08
N ALA A 496 -27.20 1.32 14.10
CA ALA A 496 -27.35 2.07 15.33
C ALA A 496 -27.17 3.59 15.06
N ALA A 497 -27.82 4.41 15.87
CA ALA A 497 -27.69 5.85 15.75
C ALA A 497 -26.20 6.29 15.86
N SER A 498 -25.80 7.24 15.04
CA SER A 498 -24.44 7.78 15.09
C SER A 498 -24.18 8.37 16.49
N ARG A 499 -23.08 7.92 17.11
CA ARG A 499 -22.61 8.56 18.35
C ARG A 499 -21.97 9.90 18.01
N PRO A 500 -22.06 10.91 18.90
CA PRO A 500 -21.30 12.12 18.73
C PRO A 500 -19.81 11.81 18.57
N LEU A 501 -19.23 12.20 17.45
CA LEU A 501 -17.84 11.94 17.14
C LEU A 501 -17.00 13.10 17.69
N THR A 502 -16.09 12.79 18.61
CA THR A 502 -15.09 13.74 19.11
C THR A 502 -13.75 13.41 18.45
N LEU A 503 -13.42 14.14 17.40
CA LEU A 503 -12.11 14.00 16.76
C LEU A 503 -11.05 14.86 17.48
N PRO A 504 -9.79 14.42 17.51
CA PRO A 504 -8.76 15.13 18.24
C PRO A 504 -8.48 16.51 17.62
N VAL A 505 -8.51 17.55 18.45
CA VAL A 505 -7.98 18.86 18.11
C VAL A 505 -6.51 18.86 18.56
N PRO A 506 -5.54 19.03 17.66
CA PRO A 506 -4.14 18.99 18.04
C PRO A 506 -3.79 20.16 18.97
N GLN A 507 -2.95 19.88 19.96
CA GLN A 507 -2.29 20.90 20.76
C GLN A 507 -1.20 21.58 19.91
N THR A 508 -0.84 22.83 20.26
CA THR A 508 0.15 23.57 19.48
C THR A 508 1.04 24.43 20.37
N PHE A 509 2.29 24.58 19.94
CA PHE A 509 3.19 25.63 20.39
C PHE A 509 4.06 26.10 19.23
N ARG A 510 4.74 27.24 19.41
CA ARG A 510 5.63 27.80 18.39
C ARG A 510 6.98 28.11 19.00
N LEU A 511 8.05 27.74 18.29
CA LEU A 511 9.41 28.12 18.67
C LEU A 511 9.69 29.59 18.36
N ALA A 512 10.68 30.18 19.03
CA ALA A 512 11.07 31.59 18.84
C ALA A 512 11.48 31.90 17.38
N ASN A 513 12.01 30.92 16.64
CA ASN A 513 12.39 31.04 15.23
C ASN A 513 11.21 30.94 14.26
N GLY A 514 10.01 30.69 14.74
CA GLY A 514 8.80 30.63 13.93
C GLY A 514 8.34 29.23 13.52
N LEU A 515 9.05 28.14 13.88
CA LEU A 515 8.57 26.79 13.64
C LEU A 515 7.28 26.53 14.44
N THR A 516 6.24 26.13 13.75
CA THR A 516 4.97 25.70 14.37
C THR A 516 5.07 24.22 14.72
N VAL A 517 4.61 23.83 15.90
CA VAL A 517 4.50 22.43 16.32
C VAL A 517 3.05 22.12 16.61
N LEU A 518 2.51 21.10 15.95
CA LEU A 518 1.21 20.49 16.23
C LEU A 518 1.44 19.12 16.84
N TYR A 519 0.74 18.75 17.90
CA TYR A 519 0.90 17.42 18.46
C TYR A 519 -0.37 16.86 19.06
N THR A 520 -0.46 15.55 19.06
CA THR A 520 -1.54 14.76 19.67
C THR A 520 -0.92 13.63 20.48
N GLU A 521 -1.17 13.64 21.80
CA GLU A 521 -0.74 12.58 22.70
C GLU A 521 -1.62 11.34 22.49
N ARG A 522 -0.97 10.18 22.28
CA ARG A 522 -1.63 8.88 22.05
C ARG A 522 -0.97 7.85 22.96
N PRO A 523 -1.41 7.74 24.23
CA PRO A 523 -0.86 6.75 25.15
C PRO A 523 -1.26 5.32 24.74
N GLY A 524 -0.53 4.33 25.24
CA GLY A 524 -0.81 2.91 25.07
C GLY A 524 0.31 2.17 24.35
N LEU A 525 0.57 2.45 23.09
CA LEU A 525 1.67 1.83 22.35
C LEU A 525 2.90 2.75 22.32
N PRO A 526 4.12 2.23 22.48
CA PRO A 526 5.34 3.02 22.55
C PRO A 526 5.80 3.48 21.15
N ILE A 527 4.92 4.13 20.40
CA ILE A 527 5.16 4.58 19.03
C ILE A 527 5.04 6.09 18.97
N VAL A 528 5.96 6.74 18.25
CA VAL A 528 5.90 8.16 17.93
C VAL A 528 6.14 8.35 16.42
N ALA A 529 5.24 9.08 15.79
CA ALA A 529 5.35 9.54 14.41
C ALA A 529 5.54 11.06 14.37
N ALA A 530 6.45 11.55 13.55
CA ALA A 530 6.68 12.96 13.32
C ALA A 530 6.79 13.29 11.83
N ASN A 531 6.07 14.31 11.37
CA ASN A 531 6.12 14.83 10.02
C ASN A 531 6.60 16.29 10.07
N LEU A 532 7.79 16.57 9.57
CA LEU A 532 8.19 17.95 9.26
C LEU A 532 7.67 18.29 7.87
N VAL A 533 6.78 19.26 7.79
CA VAL A 533 6.15 19.70 6.55
C VAL A 533 6.60 21.12 6.23
N VAL A 534 7.16 21.30 5.03
CA VAL A 534 7.54 22.61 4.47
C VAL A 534 6.54 22.95 3.38
N ARG A 535 5.91 24.15 3.43
CA ARG A 535 4.91 24.62 2.44
C ARG A 535 5.52 24.99 1.10
N SER A 536 6.36 24.10 0.56
CA SER A 536 7.08 24.30 -0.70
C SER A 536 7.21 22.96 -1.41
N GLY A 537 6.48 22.79 -2.48
CA GLY A 537 6.44 21.59 -3.31
C GLY A 537 6.74 21.89 -4.77
N SER A 538 6.31 21.00 -5.64
CA SER A 538 6.49 21.10 -7.09
C SER A 538 5.77 22.31 -7.72
N GLU A 539 4.80 22.91 -7.03
CA GLU A 539 4.16 24.18 -7.44
C GLU A 539 5.14 25.35 -7.57
N LEU A 540 6.28 25.28 -6.87
CA LEU A 540 7.36 26.25 -6.91
C LEU A 540 8.43 25.98 -7.97
N ASN A 541 8.33 24.87 -8.69
CA ASN A 541 9.29 24.55 -9.73
C ASN A 541 9.24 25.60 -10.85
N PRO A 542 10.38 26.15 -11.29
CA PRO A 542 10.41 26.87 -12.55
C PRO A 542 9.90 25.99 -13.69
N VAL A 543 9.25 26.59 -14.66
CA VAL A 543 8.61 25.87 -15.78
C VAL A 543 9.59 24.97 -16.56
N ASP A 544 10.85 25.41 -16.67
CA ASP A 544 11.93 24.69 -17.33
C ASP A 544 12.70 23.74 -16.39
N ARG A 545 12.31 23.65 -15.10
CA ARG A 545 12.90 22.80 -14.04
C ARG A 545 11.86 21.95 -13.32
N PRO A 546 10.94 21.24 -14.03
CA PRO A 546 10.04 20.33 -13.37
C PRO A 546 10.84 19.25 -12.64
N GLY A 547 10.43 18.91 -11.41
CA GLY A 547 11.13 17.94 -10.55
C GLY A 547 12.14 18.55 -9.57
N LEU A 548 12.39 19.87 -9.59
CA LEU A 548 13.38 20.51 -8.72
C LEU A 548 13.08 20.29 -7.23
N ALA A 549 11.86 20.53 -6.78
CA ALA A 549 11.46 20.32 -5.38
C ALA A 549 11.65 18.87 -4.95
N ASN A 550 11.20 17.94 -5.81
CA ASN A 550 11.27 16.51 -5.52
C ASN A 550 12.73 15.99 -5.50
N PHE A 551 13.58 16.47 -6.41
CA PHE A 551 15.00 16.12 -6.40
C PHE A 551 15.70 16.70 -5.17
N THR A 552 15.39 17.96 -4.80
CA THR A 552 15.91 18.59 -3.58
C THR A 552 15.53 17.78 -2.33
N ALA A 553 14.26 17.42 -2.19
CA ALA A 553 13.78 16.61 -1.05
C ALA A 553 14.51 15.26 -0.98
N ALA A 554 14.70 14.57 -2.09
CA ALA A 554 15.42 13.30 -2.12
C ALA A 554 16.89 13.44 -1.71
N MET A 555 17.53 14.59 -1.99
CA MET A 555 18.92 14.82 -1.63
C MET A 555 19.14 15.09 -0.15
N LEU A 556 18.12 15.43 0.63
CA LEU A 556 18.26 15.71 2.07
C LEU A 556 18.90 14.54 2.83
N SER A 557 18.51 13.30 2.50
CA SER A 557 19.02 12.08 3.13
C SER A 557 20.25 11.49 2.43
N GLU A 558 20.80 12.17 1.42
CA GLU A 558 21.96 11.69 0.67
C GLU A 558 23.30 12.21 1.23
N GLY A 559 23.28 12.85 2.38
CA GLY A 559 24.44 13.29 3.13
C GLY A 559 24.23 14.62 3.84
N THR A 560 24.79 14.73 5.02
CA THR A 560 24.84 15.96 5.82
C THR A 560 26.28 16.45 5.95
N ALA A 561 26.49 17.54 6.69
CA ALA A 561 27.83 18.02 7.00
C ALA A 561 28.69 17.01 7.78
N THR A 562 28.04 16.06 8.49
CA THR A 562 28.68 15.11 9.40
C THR A 562 28.47 13.65 9.06
N ARG A 563 27.51 13.33 8.15
CA ARG A 563 27.12 11.95 7.83
C ARG A 563 27.02 11.74 6.32
N SER A 564 27.52 10.60 5.85
CA SER A 564 27.24 10.13 4.48
C SER A 564 25.82 9.56 4.37
N ALA A 565 25.34 9.32 3.13
CA ALA A 565 24.06 8.68 2.85
C ALA A 565 23.92 7.32 3.54
N LEU A 566 24.96 6.49 3.49
CA LEU A 566 24.98 5.18 4.13
C LEU A 566 24.98 5.27 5.65
N GLN A 567 25.71 6.23 6.24
CA GLN A 567 25.69 6.44 7.69
C GLN A 567 24.31 6.87 8.20
N ILE A 568 23.61 7.75 7.47
CA ILE A 568 22.21 8.13 7.80
C ILE A 568 21.30 6.89 7.77
N ALA A 569 21.45 6.05 6.74
CA ALA A 569 20.66 4.83 6.61
C ALA A 569 20.98 3.81 7.72
N ASP A 570 22.26 3.58 8.00
CA ASP A 570 22.71 2.64 9.04
C ASP A 570 22.28 3.12 10.45
N GLU A 571 22.42 4.42 10.77
CA GLU A 571 21.98 4.99 12.07
C GLU A 571 20.46 4.91 12.24
N SER A 572 19.69 5.25 11.19
CA SER A 572 18.22 5.09 11.20
C SER A 572 17.80 3.64 11.45
N ALA A 573 18.43 2.69 10.74
CA ALA A 573 18.15 1.27 10.90
C ALA A 573 18.54 0.75 12.30
N GLN A 574 19.68 1.20 12.85
CA GLN A 574 20.12 0.83 14.20
C GLN A 574 19.13 1.30 15.27
N LEU A 575 18.56 2.51 15.10
CA LEU A 575 17.51 3.04 15.97
C LEU A 575 16.15 2.33 15.77
N GLY A 576 16.05 1.40 14.85
CA GLY A 576 14.77 0.85 14.45
C GLY A 576 13.81 1.92 13.94
N ALA A 577 14.32 3.04 13.44
CA ALA A 577 13.54 4.15 12.95
C ALA A 577 13.35 4.08 11.43
N THR A 578 12.28 4.73 10.95
CA THR A 578 12.09 5.00 9.52
C THR A 578 12.18 6.50 9.31
N LEU A 579 13.13 6.94 8.51
CA LEU A 579 13.28 8.32 8.08
C LEU A 579 13.15 8.40 6.57
N SER A 580 12.22 9.20 6.06
CA SER A 580 12.03 9.38 4.63
C SER A 580 11.78 10.83 4.26
N THR A 581 12.16 11.18 3.03
CA THR A 581 12.04 12.53 2.49
C THR A 581 11.27 12.47 1.18
N THR A 582 10.25 13.29 1.04
CA THR A 582 9.39 13.33 -0.15
C THR A 582 8.99 14.76 -0.48
N SER A 583 8.48 14.97 -1.69
CA SER A 583 7.82 16.20 -2.08
C SER A 583 6.57 15.89 -2.89
N THR A 584 5.50 16.60 -2.60
CA THR A 584 4.25 16.61 -3.33
C THR A 584 4.15 17.86 -4.21
N MET A 585 2.99 18.12 -4.78
CA MET A 585 2.77 19.39 -5.48
C MET A 585 2.85 20.60 -4.54
N ASP A 586 2.30 20.50 -3.32
CA ASP A 586 2.09 21.65 -2.42
C ASP A 586 3.07 21.72 -1.24
N SER A 587 3.85 20.68 -0.98
CA SER A 587 4.75 20.58 0.18
C SER A 587 5.93 19.65 -0.04
N SER A 588 7.01 19.89 0.70
CA SER A 588 8.07 18.92 0.94
C SER A 588 7.94 18.39 2.36
N GLN A 589 8.22 17.12 2.58
CA GLN A 589 8.01 16.43 3.84
C GLN A 589 9.22 15.59 4.23
N VAL A 590 9.53 15.60 5.51
CA VAL A 590 10.43 14.65 6.14
C VAL A 590 9.65 13.92 7.22
N THR A 591 9.51 12.61 7.06
CA THR A 591 8.73 11.78 7.99
C THR A 591 9.64 10.90 8.82
N LEU A 592 9.30 10.76 10.09
CA LEU A 592 10.01 9.94 11.06
C LEU A 592 9.01 9.06 11.80
N ARG A 593 9.33 7.78 11.96
CA ARG A 593 8.63 6.85 12.84
C ARG A 593 9.63 6.10 13.69
N ALA A 594 9.44 6.07 14.97
CA ALA A 594 10.32 5.39 15.91
C ALA A 594 9.54 4.86 17.11
N LEU A 595 10.10 3.91 17.81
CA LEU A 595 9.65 3.58 19.16
C LEU A 595 10.02 4.75 20.10
N HIS A 596 9.23 4.97 21.14
CA HIS A 596 9.36 6.09 22.07
C HIS A 596 10.80 6.27 22.59
N ASP A 597 11.45 5.20 23.03
CA ASP A 597 12.80 5.24 23.61
C ASP A 597 13.87 5.69 22.62
N ASN A 598 13.63 5.47 21.33
CA ASN A 598 14.54 5.84 20.25
C ASN A 598 14.13 7.15 19.55
N PHE A 599 13.01 7.76 19.95
CA PHE A 599 12.48 8.94 19.27
C PHE A 599 13.43 10.16 19.39
N ALA A 600 14.01 10.40 20.56
CA ALA A 600 14.88 11.55 20.75
C ALA A 600 16.14 11.52 19.84
N PRO A 601 16.94 10.44 19.77
CA PRO A 601 18.06 10.36 18.82
C PRO A 601 17.59 10.35 17.36
N ALA A 602 16.45 9.72 17.03
CA ALA A 602 15.89 9.73 15.69
C ALA A 602 15.43 11.14 15.25
N LEU A 603 14.85 11.94 16.17
CA LEU A 603 14.51 13.33 15.91
C LEU A 603 15.75 14.20 15.66
N ALA A 604 16.85 13.93 16.38
CA ALA A 604 18.13 14.61 16.13
C ALA A 604 18.69 14.28 14.74
N LEU A 605 18.57 13.02 14.30
CA LEU A 605 18.94 12.60 12.94
C LEU A 605 18.07 13.30 11.89
N MET A 606 16.75 13.38 12.10
CA MET A 606 15.83 14.11 11.25
C MET A 606 16.21 15.59 11.15
N ALA A 607 16.56 16.22 12.27
CA ALA A 607 17.00 17.61 12.27
C ALA A 607 18.29 17.81 11.48
N ASP A 608 19.27 16.93 11.63
CA ASP A 608 20.54 17.00 10.88
C ASP A 608 20.29 16.92 9.36
N VAL A 609 19.45 15.99 8.92
CA VAL A 609 19.05 15.82 7.51
C VAL A 609 18.36 17.07 6.95
N VAL A 610 17.55 17.75 7.77
CA VAL A 610 16.81 18.96 7.33
C VAL A 610 17.71 20.20 7.33
N LEU A 611 18.53 20.36 8.36
CA LEU A 611 19.25 21.60 8.64
C LEU A 611 20.62 21.67 7.98
N HIS A 612 21.27 20.53 7.76
CA HIS A 612 22.67 20.48 7.33
C HIS A 612 22.92 19.59 6.10
N PRO A 613 22.00 19.49 5.12
CA PRO A 613 22.25 18.67 3.94
C PRO A 613 23.43 19.21 3.15
N SER A 614 24.33 18.33 2.70
CA SER A 614 25.57 18.70 2.03
C SER A 614 25.51 18.66 0.51
N PHE A 615 24.49 18.01 -0.04
CA PHE A 615 24.30 17.82 -1.49
C PHE A 615 25.57 17.33 -2.19
N PRO A 616 26.13 16.17 -1.82
CA PRO A 616 27.35 15.67 -2.41
C PRO A 616 27.19 15.45 -3.92
N GLN A 617 28.17 15.85 -4.71
CA GLN A 617 28.09 15.78 -6.17
C GLN A 617 27.95 14.33 -6.67
N GLU A 618 28.60 13.39 -6.03
CA GLU A 618 28.50 11.95 -6.37
C GLU A 618 27.10 11.42 -6.13
N GLU A 619 26.46 11.83 -5.02
CA GLU A 619 25.09 11.44 -4.71
C GLU A 619 24.08 12.06 -5.69
N ILE A 620 24.29 13.31 -6.11
CA ILE A 620 23.49 13.93 -7.16
C ILE A 620 23.58 13.12 -8.45
N GLN A 621 24.77 12.66 -8.85
CA GLN A 621 24.91 11.83 -10.05
C GLN A 621 24.24 10.47 -9.88
N ARG A 622 24.34 9.85 -8.71
CA ARG A 622 23.67 8.58 -8.40
C ARG A 622 22.15 8.73 -8.44
N GLN A 623 21.63 9.75 -7.77
CA GLN A 623 20.20 10.07 -7.77
C GLN A 623 19.68 10.42 -9.17
N ARG A 624 20.47 11.15 -9.97
CA ARG A 624 20.13 11.44 -11.37
C ARG A 624 19.95 10.16 -12.18
N LYS A 625 20.92 9.24 -12.13
CA LYS A 625 20.81 7.94 -12.81
C LYS A 625 19.59 7.13 -12.33
N SER A 626 19.36 7.11 -11.00
CA SER A 626 18.20 6.42 -10.43
C SER A 626 16.87 6.99 -10.93
N ARG A 627 16.75 8.32 -11.00
CA ARG A 627 15.53 9.00 -11.49
C ARG A 627 15.29 8.74 -12.97
N LEU A 628 16.34 8.74 -13.79
CA LEU A 628 16.23 8.39 -15.21
C LEU A 628 15.76 6.95 -15.40
N GLY A 629 16.30 6.01 -14.62
CA GLY A 629 15.82 4.64 -14.59
C GLY A 629 14.37 4.51 -14.12
N SER A 630 13.96 5.30 -13.13
CA SER A 630 12.56 5.35 -12.68
C SER A 630 11.63 5.89 -13.76
N LEU A 631 12.04 6.90 -14.54
CA LEU A 631 11.23 7.37 -15.66
C LEU A 631 11.06 6.30 -16.75
N ALA A 632 12.12 5.53 -17.04
CA ALA A 632 12.03 4.41 -17.95
C ALA A 632 10.98 3.39 -17.47
N GLN A 633 11.08 2.95 -16.21
CA GLN A 633 10.11 2.02 -15.62
C GLN A 633 8.67 2.58 -15.58
N GLN A 634 8.49 3.89 -15.35
CA GLN A 634 7.16 4.51 -15.36
C GLN A 634 6.47 4.45 -16.74
N ARG A 635 7.24 4.42 -17.83
CA ARG A 635 6.69 4.24 -19.18
C ARG A 635 6.18 2.81 -19.44
N ASP A 636 6.61 1.84 -18.64
CA ASP A 636 6.13 0.47 -18.73
C ASP A 636 4.72 0.31 -18.13
N ASP A 637 4.34 1.13 -17.14
CA ASP A 637 3.05 1.06 -16.45
C ASP A 637 1.98 1.91 -17.16
N PRO A 638 0.94 1.27 -17.76
CA PRO A 638 -0.11 2.01 -18.46
C PRO A 638 -0.90 2.99 -17.58
N ALA A 639 -1.05 2.70 -16.28
CA ALA A 639 -1.79 3.56 -15.34
C ALA A 639 -1.00 4.82 -15.01
N ILE A 640 0.33 4.72 -14.86
CA ILE A 640 1.24 5.85 -14.67
C ILE A 640 1.28 6.71 -15.93
N VAL A 641 1.41 6.09 -17.12
CA VAL A 641 1.38 6.79 -18.41
C VAL A 641 0.07 7.57 -18.57
N ALA A 642 -1.07 6.96 -18.28
CA ALA A 642 -2.37 7.63 -18.36
C ALA A 642 -2.45 8.85 -17.43
N GLY A 643 -1.88 8.77 -16.23
CA GLY A 643 -1.79 9.89 -15.29
C GLY A 643 -0.88 11.03 -15.77
N THR A 644 0.28 10.69 -16.32
CA THR A 644 1.25 11.65 -16.88
C THR A 644 0.64 12.41 -18.05
N VAL A 645 0.03 11.69 -18.99
CA VAL A 645 -0.60 12.28 -20.18
C VAL A 645 -1.82 13.12 -19.79
N MET A 646 -2.60 12.69 -18.81
CA MET A 646 -3.73 13.46 -18.27
C MET A 646 -3.24 14.79 -17.68
N ALA A 647 -2.20 14.80 -16.86
CA ALA A 647 -1.66 16.02 -16.27
C ALA A 647 -1.16 16.99 -17.34
N ALA A 648 -0.38 16.50 -18.30
CA ALA A 648 0.11 17.30 -19.44
C ALA A 648 -1.03 17.84 -20.29
N ALA A 649 -2.10 17.07 -20.48
CA ALA A 649 -3.25 17.50 -21.28
C ALA A 649 -4.13 18.53 -20.56
N LEU A 650 -4.31 18.44 -19.26
CA LEU A 650 -5.14 19.37 -18.47
C LEU A 650 -4.45 20.72 -18.25
N TYR A 651 -3.17 20.70 -17.86
CA TYR A 651 -2.47 21.90 -17.39
C TYR A 651 -1.47 22.45 -18.40
N GLY A 652 -1.04 21.62 -19.37
CA GLY A 652 -0.03 22.02 -20.35
C GLY A 652 1.38 22.14 -19.73
N ASN A 653 2.34 22.47 -20.57
CA ASN A 653 3.76 22.54 -20.22
C ASN A 653 4.21 23.89 -19.61
N ARG A 654 3.28 24.81 -19.35
CA ARG A 654 3.53 26.11 -18.71
C ARG A 654 3.00 26.19 -17.28
N HIS A 655 2.37 25.13 -16.81
CA HIS A 655 1.84 25.05 -15.46
C HIS A 655 2.57 23.96 -14.68
N PRO A 656 2.99 24.17 -13.41
CA PRO A 656 3.68 23.15 -12.63
C PRO A 656 2.90 21.83 -12.51
N TYR A 657 1.57 21.89 -12.47
CA TYR A 657 0.70 20.70 -12.39
C TYR A 657 0.60 19.91 -13.70
N GLY A 658 1.19 20.41 -14.80
CA GLY A 658 1.29 19.69 -16.07
C GLY A 658 2.41 18.63 -16.10
N PHE A 659 3.18 18.52 -15.03
CA PHE A 659 4.27 17.57 -14.88
C PHE A 659 4.05 16.66 -13.67
N THR A 660 4.68 15.50 -13.67
CA THR A 660 4.80 14.65 -12.48
C THR A 660 5.87 15.22 -11.55
N GLU A 661 5.80 14.84 -10.28
CA GLU A 661 6.73 15.33 -9.25
C GLU A 661 8.19 14.96 -9.56
N ILE A 662 8.44 13.84 -10.21
CA ILE A 662 9.80 13.42 -10.60
C ILE A 662 10.43 14.35 -11.64
N GLY A 663 9.62 15.02 -12.45
CA GLY A 663 10.06 15.90 -13.53
C GLY A 663 10.18 15.19 -14.88
N THR A 664 10.98 15.78 -15.79
CA THR A 664 11.24 15.26 -17.14
C THR A 664 12.68 14.78 -17.26
N GLU A 665 12.94 13.93 -18.25
CA GLU A 665 14.29 13.46 -18.55
C GLU A 665 15.26 14.63 -18.73
N LYS A 666 14.89 15.63 -19.53
CA LYS A 666 15.67 16.85 -19.77
C LYS A 666 15.98 17.62 -18.49
N SER A 667 14.97 17.85 -17.65
CA SER A 667 15.19 18.60 -16.39
C SER A 667 16.10 17.82 -15.43
N ILE A 668 15.90 16.51 -15.29
CA ILE A 668 16.73 15.65 -14.42
C ILE A 668 18.18 15.63 -14.91
N GLN A 669 18.42 15.54 -16.23
CA GLN A 669 19.78 15.52 -16.80
C GLN A 669 20.55 16.82 -16.53
N THR A 670 19.86 17.96 -16.51
CA THR A 670 20.48 19.29 -16.50
C THR A 670 20.48 20.00 -15.16
N MET A 671 19.67 19.55 -14.16
CA MET A 671 19.67 20.18 -12.82
C MET A 671 21.06 20.16 -12.18
N SER A 672 21.49 21.31 -11.70
CA SER A 672 22.77 21.48 -11.03
C SER A 672 22.64 21.39 -9.50
N ARG A 673 23.78 21.18 -8.83
CA ARG A 673 23.88 21.25 -7.35
C ARG A 673 23.41 22.60 -6.81
N ASP A 674 23.81 23.68 -7.49
CA ASP A 674 23.50 25.02 -7.02
C ASP A 674 22.00 25.33 -7.09
N GLU A 675 21.27 24.82 -8.09
CA GLU A 675 19.80 24.93 -8.17
C GLU A 675 19.13 24.18 -7.02
N LEU A 676 19.56 22.95 -6.72
CA LEU A 676 19.05 22.17 -5.60
C LEU A 676 19.29 22.86 -4.25
N MET A 677 20.51 23.35 -4.03
CA MET A 677 20.87 24.10 -2.83
C MET A 677 20.13 25.43 -2.70
N ALA A 678 19.93 26.15 -3.81
CA ALA A 678 19.18 27.40 -3.81
C ALA A 678 17.71 27.16 -3.43
N PHE A 679 17.08 26.11 -3.98
CA PHE A 679 15.72 25.74 -3.62
C PHE A 679 15.60 25.39 -2.13
N TRP A 680 16.52 24.58 -1.60
CA TRP A 680 16.56 24.24 -0.17
C TRP A 680 16.75 25.46 0.71
N LYS A 681 17.78 26.28 0.46
CA LYS A 681 18.08 27.48 1.26
C LYS A 681 16.93 28.47 1.31
N GLN A 682 16.23 28.65 0.20
CA GLN A 682 15.11 29.57 0.11
C GLN A 682 13.85 29.08 0.83
N ASN A 683 13.55 27.78 0.75
CA ASN A 683 12.25 27.27 1.11
C ASN A 683 12.23 26.48 2.44
N PHE A 684 13.33 25.83 2.81
CA PHE A 684 13.44 25.08 4.06
C PHE A 684 13.84 26.02 5.20
N VAL A 685 12.87 26.77 5.67
CA VAL A 685 13.01 27.76 6.76
C VAL A 685 11.90 27.55 7.81
N PRO A 686 12.17 27.75 9.12
CA PRO A 686 11.23 27.37 10.18
C PRO A 686 9.88 28.11 10.12
N ASN A 687 9.87 29.34 9.65
CA ASN A 687 8.62 30.12 9.48
C ASN A 687 7.80 29.72 8.23
N ASN A 688 8.27 28.75 7.45
CA ASN A 688 7.57 28.09 6.34
C ASN A 688 7.32 26.60 6.64
N ALA A 689 7.53 26.17 7.87
CA ALA A 689 7.48 24.77 8.26
C ALA A 689 6.62 24.54 9.51
N ALA A 690 6.10 23.33 9.61
CA ALA A 690 5.52 22.82 10.84
C ALA A 690 6.03 21.40 11.11
N LEU A 691 6.22 21.07 12.39
CA LEU A 691 6.46 19.71 12.86
C LEU A 691 5.15 19.18 13.45
N ILE A 692 4.64 18.12 12.88
CA ILE A 692 3.42 17.46 13.33
C ILE A 692 3.80 16.15 14.00
N VAL A 693 3.42 15.97 15.28
CA VAL A 693 3.77 14.79 16.09
C VAL A 693 2.52 14.11 16.61
N ALA A 694 2.45 12.79 16.44
CA ALA A 694 1.40 11.98 17.05
C ALA A 694 2.03 10.73 17.67
N GLY A 695 1.59 10.36 18.87
CA GLY A 695 2.09 9.13 19.51
C GLY A 695 2.22 9.23 21.02
N SER A 696 2.91 8.26 21.58
CA SER A 696 3.13 8.12 23.02
C SER A 696 4.26 9.05 23.50
N ILE A 697 3.99 10.36 23.42
CA ILE A 697 4.89 11.41 23.90
C ILE A 697 4.05 12.58 24.41
N THR A 698 4.41 13.12 25.56
CA THR A 698 3.72 14.28 26.15
C THR A 698 4.28 15.60 25.61
N GLY A 699 3.48 16.66 25.65
CA GLY A 699 3.95 18.00 25.28
C GLY A 699 5.12 18.48 26.12
N ALA A 700 5.18 18.08 27.39
CA ALA A 700 6.29 18.40 28.31
C ALA A 700 7.61 17.74 27.90
N GLU A 701 7.56 16.52 27.39
CA GLU A 701 8.71 15.79 26.85
C GLU A 701 9.10 16.30 25.46
N LEU A 702 8.10 16.54 24.60
CA LEU A 702 8.32 16.93 23.22
C LEU A 702 8.99 18.30 23.07
N LYS A 703 8.51 19.31 23.83
CA LYS A 703 8.96 20.69 23.68
C LYS A 703 10.48 20.87 23.79
N PRO A 704 11.16 20.39 24.88
CA PRO A 704 12.62 20.51 24.97
C PRO A 704 13.38 19.72 23.90
N LEU A 705 12.84 18.62 23.40
CA LEU A 705 13.44 17.86 22.28
C LEU A 705 13.40 18.67 21.00
N VAL A 706 12.25 19.28 20.67
CA VAL A 706 12.10 20.11 19.46
C VAL A 706 12.93 21.40 19.55
N GLU A 707 12.98 22.04 20.72
CA GLU A 707 13.83 23.22 20.94
C GLU A 707 15.32 22.90 20.73
N ARG A 708 15.79 21.76 21.20
CA ARG A 708 17.16 21.30 21.01
C ARG A 708 17.45 20.97 19.54
N ALA A 709 16.52 20.31 18.86
CA ALA A 709 16.68 19.82 17.49
C ALA A 709 16.59 20.96 16.46
N PHE A 710 15.63 21.89 16.63
CA PHE A 710 15.30 22.87 15.61
C PHE A 710 15.39 24.33 16.08
N GLY A 711 15.69 24.60 17.35
CA GLY A 711 15.75 25.97 17.89
C GLY A 711 16.78 26.87 17.22
N GLY A 712 17.88 26.29 16.72
CA GLY A 712 18.93 27.01 15.96
C GLY A 712 18.61 27.27 14.49
N TRP A 713 17.48 26.76 13.97
CA TRP A 713 17.09 26.95 12.58
C TRP A 713 16.74 28.40 12.27
N GLN A 714 17.39 29.00 11.26
CA GLN A 714 17.23 30.43 10.98
C GLN A 714 16.00 30.71 10.12
N PRO A 715 15.18 31.70 10.47
CA PRO A 715 14.03 32.10 9.65
C PRO A 715 14.48 32.72 8.32
N GLY A 716 13.59 32.70 7.32
CA GLY A 716 13.90 33.23 5.99
C GLY A 716 12.64 33.72 5.27
N THR A 717 12.81 34.05 3.99
CA THR A 717 11.72 34.48 3.11
C THR A 717 11.48 33.41 2.05
N PRO A 718 10.48 32.52 2.25
CA PRO A 718 10.20 31.46 1.27
C PRO A 718 9.65 32.02 -0.04
N ALA A 719 9.86 31.29 -1.12
CA ALA A 719 9.25 31.57 -2.41
C ALA A 719 7.71 31.48 -2.33
N LYS A 720 7.05 32.25 -3.15
CA LYS A 720 5.59 32.17 -3.32
C LYS A 720 5.28 31.50 -4.64
N PRO A 721 4.22 30.65 -4.70
CA PRO A 721 3.78 30.09 -5.97
C PRO A 721 3.42 31.20 -6.98
N ALA A 722 3.82 31.02 -8.24
CA ALA A 722 3.36 31.89 -9.30
C ALA A 722 1.85 31.71 -9.48
N ALA A 723 1.12 32.79 -9.72
CA ALA A 723 -0.28 32.71 -10.06
C ALA A 723 -0.41 32.07 -11.45
N ALA A 724 -0.54 30.77 -11.49
CA ALA A 724 -0.76 30.02 -12.73
C ALA A 724 -2.27 29.70 -12.84
N THR A 725 -2.90 30.19 -13.91
CA THR A 725 -4.29 29.87 -14.20
C THR A 725 -4.31 28.71 -15.20
N ALA A 726 -4.92 27.61 -14.81
CA ALA A 726 -5.15 26.52 -15.74
C ALA A 726 -6.16 26.97 -16.82
N ALA A 727 -5.81 26.83 -18.07
CA ALA A 727 -6.71 27.17 -19.17
C ALA A 727 -7.80 26.09 -19.29
N THR A 728 -9.04 26.51 -19.55
CA THR A 728 -10.09 25.56 -19.94
C THR A 728 -9.68 24.87 -21.23
N THR A 729 -9.63 23.56 -21.22
CA THR A 729 -9.29 22.76 -22.39
C THR A 729 -10.57 22.22 -23.04
N PRO A 730 -10.71 22.31 -24.39
CA PRO A 730 -11.84 21.67 -25.04
C PRO A 730 -11.74 20.14 -24.94
N ALA A 731 -12.89 19.49 -25.04
CA ALA A 731 -12.97 18.03 -25.05
C ALA A 731 -12.09 17.44 -26.16
N ARG A 732 -11.37 16.38 -25.83
CA ARG A 732 -10.53 15.62 -26.77
C ARG A 732 -10.31 14.20 -26.29
N LEU A 733 -10.17 13.32 -27.25
CA LEU A 733 -9.80 11.94 -27.06
C LEU A 733 -8.30 11.78 -27.33
N ILE A 734 -7.56 11.32 -26.34
CA ILE A 734 -6.11 11.13 -26.41
C ILE A 734 -5.82 9.63 -26.34
N ILE A 735 -5.12 9.12 -27.34
CA ILE A 735 -4.70 7.71 -27.38
C ILE A 735 -3.19 7.64 -27.23
N VAL A 736 -2.74 6.81 -26.30
CA VAL A 736 -1.34 6.38 -26.18
C VAL A 736 -1.27 4.91 -26.57
N ASP A 737 -0.49 4.63 -27.61
CA ASP A 737 -0.37 3.29 -28.17
C ASP A 737 0.49 2.40 -27.27
N LYS A 738 -0.09 1.27 -26.83
CA LYS A 738 0.61 0.18 -26.13
C LYS A 738 0.23 -1.15 -26.80
N PRO A 739 0.95 -1.54 -27.86
CA PRO A 739 0.63 -2.74 -28.64
C PRO A 739 0.57 -4.00 -27.78
N GLY A 740 -0.45 -4.83 -28.02
CA GLY A 740 -0.63 -6.09 -27.29
C GLY A 740 -1.09 -5.94 -25.81
N ALA A 741 -1.46 -4.75 -25.37
CA ALA A 741 -1.97 -4.57 -24.00
C ALA A 741 -3.22 -5.43 -23.75
N ALA A 742 -3.26 -6.15 -22.63
CA ALA A 742 -4.40 -6.99 -22.23
C ALA A 742 -5.63 -6.16 -21.85
N GLN A 743 -5.40 -4.91 -21.38
CA GLN A 743 -6.44 -3.94 -21.00
C GLN A 743 -6.11 -2.55 -21.55
N SER A 744 -7.15 -1.72 -21.68
CA SER A 744 -7.02 -0.28 -21.85
C SER A 744 -7.13 0.42 -20.49
N GLN A 745 -6.17 1.31 -20.19
CA GLN A 745 -6.24 2.20 -19.03
C GLN A 745 -6.92 3.50 -19.40
N LEU A 746 -7.97 3.86 -18.68
CA LEU A 746 -8.79 5.03 -18.92
C LEU A 746 -8.55 6.11 -17.87
N ARG A 747 -8.51 7.38 -18.30
CA ARG A 747 -8.68 8.57 -17.47
C ARG A 747 -9.65 9.50 -18.17
N ILE A 748 -10.78 9.80 -17.53
CA ILE A 748 -11.73 10.81 -17.98
C ILE A 748 -11.66 11.95 -16.98
N ALA A 749 -11.18 13.12 -17.40
CA ALA A 749 -10.70 14.13 -16.46
C ALA A 749 -11.06 15.57 -16.85
N THR A 750 -11.18 16.41 -15.83
CA THR A 750 -11.33 17.86 -15.94
C THR A 750 -10.60 18.56 -14.80
N ILE A 751 -10.45 19.89 -14.87
CA ILE A 751 -9.95 20.67 -13.74
C ILE A 751 -11.05 20.73 -12.69
N GLY A 752 -10.73 20.29 -11.48
CA GLY A 752 -11.62 20.26 -10.33
C GLY A 752 -11.52 21.52 -9.49
N ALA A 753 -11.30 21.38 -8.17
CA ALA A 753 -11.31 22.45 -7.20
C ALA A 753 -10.00 22.56 -6.40
N ALA A 754 -9.74 23.77 -5.87
CA ALA A 754 -8.71 23.98 -4.85
C ALA A 754 -9.17 23.42 -3.50
N ARG A 755 -8.23 23.06 -2.61
CA ARG A 755 -8.56 22.58 -1.25
C ARG A 755 -9.29 23.63 -0.41
N SER A 756 -9.05 24.90 -0.68
CA SER A 756 -9.68 26.02 0.02
C SER A 756 -11.12 26.31 -0.43
N THR A 757 -11.66 25.52 -1.38
CA THR A 757 -13.05 25.73 -1.84
C THR A 757 -14.05 25.62 -0.69
N PRO A 758 -15.03 26.53 -0.57
CA PRO A 758 -16.11 26.39 0.40
C PRO A 758 -17.06 25.22 0.09
N GLU A 759 -17.00 24.69 -1.14
CA GLU A 759 -17.82 23.57 -1.63
C GLU A 759 -17.17 22.20 -1.35
N TYR A 760 -16.14 22.15 -0.50
CA TYR A 760 -15.37 20.92 -0.26
C TYR A 760 -16.25 19.76 0.21
N ALA A 761 -17.12 19.96 1.18
CA ALA A 761 -18.00 18.90 1.70
C ALA A 761 -18.98 18.39 0.65
N GLN A 762 -19.56 19.29 -0.17
CA GLN A 762 -20.45 18.93 -1.26
C GLN A 762 -19.72 18.10 -2.32
N LEU A 763 -18.46 18.45 -2.63
CA LEU A 763 -17.62 17.72 -3.59
C LEU A 763 -17.20 16.35 -3.05
N GLN A 764 -16.97 16.20 -1.73
CA GLN A 764 -16.74 14.90 -1.11
C GLN A 764 -17.98 14.00 -1.29
N VAL A 765 -19.15 14.48 -0.88
CA VAL A 765 -20.42 13.74 -1.04
C VAL A 765 -20.69 13.38 -2.51
N LEU A 766 -20.45 14.32 -3.43
CA LEU A 766 -20.58 14.06 -4.86
C LEU A 766 -19.65 12.92 -5.31
N ASN A 767 -18.38 12.95 -4.87
CA ASN A 767 -17.40 11.95 -5.27
C ASN A 767 -17.76 10.55 -4.77
N GLU A 768 -18.24 10.43 -3.51
CA GLU A 768 -18.69 9.13 -2.98
C GLU A 768 -19.78 8.48 -3.84
N ILE A 769 -20.73 9.28 -4.30
CA ILE A 769 -21.82 8.79 -5.16
C ILE A 769 -21.32 8.43 -6.56
N VAL A 770 -20.43 9.21 -7.13
CA VAL A 770 -19.94 9.01 -8.51
C VAL A 770 -19.02 7.81 -8.63
N GLY A 771 -17.98 7.75 -7.78
CA GLY A 771 -16.93 6.75 -7.89
C GLY A 771 -16.03 6.65 -6.64
N GLY A 772 -16.42 7.18 -5.48
CA GLY A 772 -15.65 7.12 -4.24
C GLY A 772 -15.85 5.81 -3.49
N LEU A 773 -17.09 5.32 -3.43
CA LEU A 773 -17.47 4.07 -2.79
C LEU A 773 -17.39 2.87 -3.75
N PHE A 774 -17.26 1.67 -3.20
CA PHE A 774 -17.44 0.46 -3.99
C PHE A 774 -18.85 0.41 -4.60
N SER A 775 -19.86 0.80 -3.84
CA SER A 775 -21.26 0.88 -4.27
C SER A 775 -21.59 2.12 -5.11
N SER A 776 -20.58 2.88 -5.55
CA SER A 776 -20.76 4.07 -6.40
C SER A 776 -21.30 3.75 -7.79
N ARG A 777 -21.91 4.75 -8.44
CA ARG A 777 -22.56 4.58 -9.74
C ARG A 777 -21.64 3.99 -10.82
N ILE A 778 -20.43 4.51 -10.96
CA ILE A 778 -19.49 4.07 -12.01
C ILE A 778 -19.00 2.64 -11.74
N ASN A 779 -18.68 2.31 -10.49
CA ASN A 779 -18.21 0.97 -10.17
C ASN A 779 -19.32 -0.08 -10.35
N MET A 780 -20.52 0.19 -9.84
CA MET A 780 -21.66 -0.70 -10.01
C MET A 780 -22.01 -0.93 -11.48
N ASN A 781 -21.96 0.12 -12.31
CA ASN A 781 -22.21 0.00 -13.74
C ASN A 781 -21.15 -0.86 -14.43
N LEU A 782 -19.86 -0.50 -14.31
CA LEU A 782 -18.80 -1.14 -15.10
C LEU A 782 -18.41 -2.53 -14.59
N ARG A 783 -18.38 -2.73 -13.26
CA ARG A 783 -17.98 -3.98 -12.64
C ARG A 783 -19.13 -4.96 -12.49
N GLU A 784 -20.18 -4.56 -11.77
CA GLU A 784 -21.24 -5.49 -11.37
C GLU A 784 -22.27 -5.71 -12.48
N GLU A 785 -22.69 -4.65 -13.19
CA GLU A 785 -23.68 -4.78 -14.27
C GLU A 785 -23.06 -5.33 -15.56
N HIS A 786 -21.87 -4.88 -15.93
CA HIS A 786 -21.26 -5.19 -17.22
C HIS A 786 -20.06 -6.14 -17.19
N GLY A 787 -19.38 -6.33 -16.06
CA GLY A 787 -18.16 -7.16 -15.98
C GLY A 787 -17.00 -6.64 -16.84
N TYR A 788 -16.92 -5.33 -17.12
CA TYR A 788 -15.91 -4.73 -18.00
C TYR A 788 -14.58 -4.53 -17.32
N THR A 789 -14.57 -4.43 -16.00
CA THR A 789 -13.42 -4.09 -15.17
C THR A 789 -13.39 -4.87 -13.86
N TYR A 790 -12.24 -4.94 -13.22
CA TYR A 790 -12.10 -5.32 -11.83
C TYR A 790 -12.59 -4.21 -10.88
N GLY A 791 -12.40 -2.93 -11.27
CA GLY A 791 -12.87 -1.79 -10.48
C GLY A 791 -12.74 -0.46 -11.21
N ALA A 792 -13.63 0.45 -10.89
CA ALA A 792 -13.66 1.81 -11.42
C ALA A 792 -13.94 2.82 -10.31
N GLY A 793 -13.23 3.94 -10.33
CA GLY A 793 -13.41 4.96 -9.30
C GLY A 793 -13.21 6.38 -9.81
N SER A 794 -13.64 7.35 -9.01
CA SER A 794 -13.40 8.78 -9.27
C SER A 794 -12.78 9.46 -8.05
N ARG A 795 -12.09 10.57 -8.29
CA ARG A 795 -11.57 11.40 -7.22
C ARG A 795 -11.34 12.85 -7.63
N PHE A 796 -11.51 13.74 -6.67
CA PHE A 796 -10.96 15.09 -6.71
C PHE A 796 -9.58 15.09 -6.04
N VAL A 797 -8.56 15.50 -6.77
CA VAL A 797 -7.21 15.68 -6.20
C VAL A 797 -7.07 17.13 -5.79
N TYR A 798 -7.32 17.40 -4.52
CA TYR A 798 -7.23 18.75 -4.00
C TYR A 798 -5.77 19.20 -3.85
N ARG A 799 -5.52 20.43 -4.29
CA ARG A 799 -4.24 21.10 -4.20
C ARG A 799 -4.45 22.54 -3.74
N ARG A 800 -3.40 23.29 -3.56
CA ARG A 800 -3.48 24.70 -3.20
C ARG A 800 -4.17 25.53 -4.29
N ALA A 801 -3.82 25.29 -5.56
CA ALA A 801 -4.62 25.71 -6.72
C ALA A 801 -5.59 24.59 -7.12
N ALA A 802 -6.44 24.84 -8.12
CA ALA A 802 -7.40 23.86 -8.60
C ALA A 802 -6.70 22.59 -9.15
N GLY A 803 -6.86 21.49 -8.44
CA GLY A 803 -6.38 20.16 -8.86
C GLY A 803 -7.37 19.47 -9.81
N PRO A 804 -7.05 18.29 -10.35
CA PRO A 804 -7.94 17.59 -11.26
C PRO A 804 -9.06 16.83 -10.56
N PHE A 805 -10.20 16.69 -11.22
CA PHE A 805 -11.13 15.59 -11.05
C PHE A 805 -10.89 14.57 -12.14
N TYR A 806 -10.91 13.27 -11.83
CA TYR A 806 -10.86 12.23 -12.83
C TYR A 806 -11.57 10.95 -12.42
N VAL A 807 -12.06 10.23 -13.43
CA VAL A 807 -12.46 8.82 -13.35
C VAL A 807 -11.30 7.95 -13.83
N SER A 808 -11.05 6.83 -13.18
CA SER A 808 -9.98 5.89 -13.52
C SER A 808 -10.46 4.45 -13.50
N THR A 809 -10.07 3.68 -14.52
CA THR A 809 -10.33 2.23 -14.59
C THR A 809 -9.42 1.56 -15.61
N GLY A 810 -9.14 0.26 -15.40
CA GLY A 810 -8.58 -0.64 -16.39
C GLY A 810 -9.70 -1.53 -16.93
N VAL A 811 -9.92 -1.56 -18.23
CA VAL A 811 -11.01 -2.33 -18.87
C VAL A 811 -10.46 -3.29 -19.92
N ARG A 812 -11.14 -4.41 -20.16
CA ARG A 812 -10.80 -5.28 -21.29
C ARG A 812 -10.73 -4.46 -22.58
N THR A 813 -9.75 -4.79 -23.43
CA THR A 813 -9.50 -4.04 -24.68
C THR A 813 -10.73 -3.97 -25.61
N ASP A 814 -11.51 -5.05 -25.71
CA ASP A 814 -12.70 -5.15 -26.57
C ASP A 814 -13.91 -4.31 -26.11
N VAL A 815 -13.92 -3.91 -24.84
CA VAL A 815 -14.99 -3.08 -24.25
C VAL A 815 -14.56 -1.65 -23.93
N THR A 816 -13.43 -1.20 -24.49
CA THR A 816 -12.90 0.16 -24.24
C THR A 816 -13.89 1.25 -24.59
N ALA A 817 -14.44 1.23 -25.80
CA ALA A 817 -15.42 2.25 -26.23
C ALA A 817 -16.76 2.16 -25.50
N PRO A 818 -17.38 0.98 -25.28
CA PRO A 818 -18.51 0.83 -24.39
C PRO A 818 -18.29 1.39 -22.99
N SER A 819 -17.13 1.12 -22.38
CA SER A 819 -16.80 1.63 -21.04
C SER A 819 -16.73 3.14 -20.97
N VAL A 820 -16.11 3.79 -21.98
CA VAL A 820 -16.12 5.25 -22.07
C VAL A 820 -17.55 5.78 -22.18
N SER A 821 -18.41 5.14 -22.99
CA SER A 821 -19.81 5.54 -23.13
C SER A 821 -20.59 5.45 -21.82
N GLU A 822 -20.44 4.37 -21.07
CA GLU A 822 -21.12 4.19 -19.80
C GLU A 822 -20.65 5.18 -18.73
N ILE A 823 -19.33 5.44 -18.64
CA ILE A 823 -18.80 6.47 -17.72
C ILE A 823 -19.37 7.85 -18.07
N MET A 824 -19.37 8.23 -19.34
CA MET A 824 -19.90 9.53 -19.79
C MET A 824 -21.42 9.64 -19.54
N LYS A 825 -22.15 8.57 -19.65
CA LYS A 825 -23.57 8.47 -19.31
C LYS A 825 -23.81 8.74 -17.82
N GLU A 826 -23.05 8.08 -16.93
CA GLU A 826 -23.18 8.30 -15.49
C GLU A 826 -22.81 9.74 -15.07
N LEU A 827 -21.72 10.29 -15.63
CA LEU A 827 -21.35 11.70 -15.39
C LEU A 827 -22.44 12.68 -15.87
N LYS A 828 -23.08 12.39 -17.01
CA LYS A 828 -24.20 13.20 -17.53
C LYS A 828 -25.42 13.13 -16.60
N ARG A 829 -25.78 11.93 -16.13
CA ARG A 829 -26.91 11.73 -15.19
C ARG A 829 -26.75 12.55 -13.92
N MET A 830 -25.50 12.76 -13.42
CA MET A 830 -25.26 13.62 -12.26
C MET A 830 -25.64 15.08 -12.45
N ASN A 831 -25.74 15.56 -13.70
CA ASN A 831 -26.11 16.92 -14.04
C ASN A 831 -27.60 17.10 -14.35
N GLU A 832 -28.33 16.02 -14.55
CA GLU A 832 -29.73 16.07 -15.01
C GLU A 832 -30.73 16.21 -13.87
N ALA A 833 -30.51 15.46 -12.77
CA ALA A 833 -31.42 15.45 -11.63
C ALA A 833 -30.67 15.33 -10.31
N PRO A 834 -31.28 15.80 -9.19
CA PRO A 834 -30.73 15.56 -7.85
C PRO A 834 -30.57 14.07 -7.58
N VAL A 835 -29.53 13.70 -6.84
CA VAL A 835 -29.29 12.35 -6.35
C VAL A 835 -30.48 11.86 -5.49
N THR A 836 -30.64 10.55 -5.35
CA THR A 836 -31.71 10.02 -4.48
C THR A 836 -31.42 10.31 -3.01
N THR A 837 -32.44 10.16 -2.18
CA THR A 837 -32.26 10.33 -0.71
C THR A 837 -31.34 9.25 -0.16
N GLU A 838 -31.45 8.05 -0.68
CA GLU A 838 -30.65 6.88 -0.29
C GLU A 838 -29.17 7.09 -0.64
N GLU A 839 -28.87 7.55 -1.84
CA GLU A 839 -27.48 7.86 -2.26
C GLU A 839 -26.86 8.97 -1.41
N LEU A 840 -27.62 10.04 -1.16
CA LEU A 840 -27.16 11.14 -0.30
C LEU A 840 -26.89 10.66 1.13
N THR A 841 -27.82 9.89 1.69
CA THR A 841 -27.68 9.36 3.06
C THR A 841 -26.47 8.44 3.15
N LEU A 842 -26.33 7.50 2.23
CA LEU A 842 -25.19 6.58 2.15
C LEU A 842 -23.87 7.36 2.13
N ALA A 843 -23.71 8.28 1.20
CA ALA A 843 -22.45 9.04 1.05
C ALA A 843 -22.12 9.89 2.28
N ARG A 844 -23.09 10.57 2.87
CA ARG A 844 -22.89 11.37 4.07
C ARG A 844 -22.54 10.53 5.28
N GLU A 845 -23.26 9.42 5.48
CA GLU A 845 -23.04 8.54 6.62
C GLU A 845 -21.72 7.78 6.49
N SER A 846 -21.36 7.33 5.29
CA SER A 846 -20.06 6.72 5.03
C SER A 846 -18.91 7.67 5.41
N ILE A 847 -18.93 8.92 4.90
CA ILE A 847 -17.89 9.91 5.23
C ILE A 847 -17.81 10.18 6.74
N VAL A 848 -18.95 10.44 7.39
CA VAL A 848 -18.94 10.86 8.81
C VAL A 848 -18.55 9.71 9.73
N ARG A 849 -19.07 8.50 9.48
CA ARG A 849 -18.86 7.35 10.34
C ARG A 849 -17.46 6.72 10.19
N SER A 850 -16.84 6.83 9.00
CA SER A 850 -15.48 6.32 8.77
C SER A 850 -14.36 7.24 9.28
N LEU A 851 -14.64 8.51 9.62
CA LEU A 851 -13.63 9.46 10.07
C LEU A 851 -12.74 9.00 11.23
N PRO A 852 -13.19 8.20 12.22
CA PRO A 852 -12.28 7.68 13.26
C PRO A 852 -11.12 6.86 12.70
N ALA A 853 -11.30 6.15 11.59
CA ALA A 853 -10.26 5.36 10.95
C ALA A 853 -9.11 6.23 10.42
N ASP A 854 -9.37 7.48 10.01
CA ASP A 854 -8.35 8.46 9.62
C ASP A 854 -7.39 8.84 10.76
N PHE A 855 -7.70 8.42 11.99
CA PHE A 855 -6.89 8.66 13.18
C PHE A 855 -6.43 7.35 13.85
N GLU A 856 -6.55 6.20 13.18
CA GLU A 856 -6.26 4.91 13.79
C GLU A 856 -4.80 4.75 14.18
N THR A 857 -3.86 5.09 13.30
CA THR A 857 -2.43 5.02 13.61
C THR A 857 -1.80 6.39 13.84
N SER A 858 -0.73 6.44 14.63
CA SER A 858 0.02 7.69 14.89
C SER A 858 0.54 8.30 13.58
N ALA A 859 0.95 7.47 12.64
CA ALA A 859 1.46 7.93 11.35
C ALA A 859 0.36 8.54 10.47
N VAL A 860 -0.81 7.92 10.40
CA VAL A 860 -1.96 8.44 9.63
C VAL A 860 -2.46 9.72 10.29
N ALA A 861 -2.60 9.75 11.63
CA ALA A 861 -2.98 10.95 12.37
C ALA A 861 -2.02 12.12 12.09
N ALA A 862 -0.70 11.92 12.15
CA ALA A 862 0.27 12.96 11.82
C ALA A 862 0.16 13.43 10.36
N SER A 863 -0.14 12.52 9.42
CA SER A 863 -0.34 12.86 8.01
C SER A 863 -1.62 13.68 7.79
N VAL A 864 -2.74 13.27 8.38
CA VAL A 864 -4.03 14.00 8.31
C VAL A 864 -3.88 15.40 8.90
N LEU A 865 -3.27 15.50 10.08
CA LEU A 865 -3.03 16.79 10.74
C LEU A 865 -2.04 17.70 9.97
N SER A 866 -1.16 17.13 9.14
CA SER A 866 -0.29 17.91 8.24
C SER A 866 -1.10 18.75 7.26
N GLY A 867 -2.27 18.27 6.83
CA GLY A 867 -3.19 19.01 5.97
C GLY A 867 -3.72 20.30 6.60
N LEU A 868 -3.89 20.34 7.93
CA LEU A 868 -4.30 21.56 8.64
C LEU A 868 -3.31 22.69 8.39
N TYR A 869 -2.02 22.39 8.46
CA TYR A 869 -0.97 23.36 8.21
C TYR A 869 -0.82 23.69 6.73
N VAL A 870 -0.76 22.69 5.85
CA VAL A 870 -0.50 22.89 4.40
C VAL A 870 -1.58 23.77 3.78
N TYR A 871 -2.85 23.61 4.17
CA TYR A 871 -4.01 24.24 3.56
C TYR A 871 -4.69 25.31 4.43
N ASP A 872 -4.09 25.69 5.55
CA ASP A 872 -4.62 26.71 6.49
C ASP A 872 -6.07 26.45 6.94
N LEU A 873 -6.39 25.20 7.33
CA LEU A 873 -7.78 24.80 7.61
C LEU A 873 -8.29 25.17 9.02
N GLY A 874 -7.41 25.59 9.92
CA GLY A 874 -7.72 25.76 11.34
C GLY A 874 -7.64 24.45 12.13
N LEU A 875 -7.28 24.55 13.43
CA LEU A 875 -7.01 23.37 14.26
C LEU A 875 -8.26 22.53 14.54
N ASP A 876 -9.43 23.15 14.58
CA ASP A 876 -10.73 22.53 14.85
C ASP A 876 -11.46 22.02 13.59
N TYR A 877 -10.78 22.04 12.44
CA TYR A 877 -11.38 21.66 11.16
C TYR A 877 -12.07 20.30 11.21
N TYR A 878 -11.38 19.27 11.68
CA TYR A 878 -11.94 17.90 11.72
C TYR A 878 -13.06 17.76 12.76
N ALA A 879 -13.03 18.52 13.84
CA ALA A 879 -14.14 18.54 14.81
C ALA A 879 -15.44 19.12 14.21
N ARG A 880 -15.34 20.08 13.26
CA ARG A 880 -16.49 20.70 12.58
C ARG A 880 -16.92 19.98 11.32
N PHE A 881 -16.02 19.23 10.69
CA PHE A 881 -16.24 18.63 9.37
C PHE A 881 -17.46 17.68 9.32
N PRO A 882 -17.74 16.81 10.32
CA PRO A 882 -18.93 15.96 10.33
C PRO A 882 -20.24 16.76 10.19
N GLY A 883 -20.37 17.87 10.93
CA GLY A 883 -21.54 18.74 10.84
C GLY A 883 -21.68 19.38 9.45
N THR A 884 -20.54 19.74 8.82
CA THR A 884 -20.55 20.33 7.48
C THR A 884 -21.01 19.31 6.43
N VAL A 885 -20.54 18.05 6.52
CA VAL A 885 -20.97 16.97 5.63
C VAL A 885 -22.46 16.64 5.82
N THR A 886 -22.91 16.55 7.07
CA THR A 886 -24.32 16.26 7.39
C THR A 886 -25.27 17.34 6.86
N ALA A 887 -24.83 18.58 6.74
CA ALA A 887 -25.63 19.68 6.19
C ALA A 887 -25.75 19.67 4.65
N VAL A 888 -24.99 18.84 3.94
CA VAL A 888 -25.04 18.77 2.46
C VAL A 888 -26.41 18.25 2.01
N GLY A 889 -27.08 18.97 1.14
CA GLY A 889 -28.39 18.61 0.58
C GLY A 889 -28.28 18.14 -0.87
N ARG A 890 -29.35 17.50 -1.38
CA ARG A 890 -29.43 16.96 -2.76
C ARG A 890 -29.23 18.04 -3.82
N GLU A 891 -29.85 19.21 -3.62
CA GLU A 891 -29.72 20.35 -4.54
C GLU A 891 -28.30 20.92 -4.57
N SER A 892 -27.61 20.95 -3.42
CA SER A 892 -26.23 21.41 -3.38
C SER A 892 -25.27 20.43 -4.10
N VAL A 893 -25.53 19.11 -4.02
CA VAL A 893 -24.79 18.09 -4.80
C VAL A 893 -25.01 18.32 -6.29
N LEU A 894 -26.26 18.52 -6.75
CA LEU A 894 -26.58 18.82 -8.14
C LEU A 894 -25.87 20.10 -8.61
N SER A 895 -25.86 21.13 -7.79
CA SER A 895 -25.22 22.42 -8.11
C SER A 895 -23.72 22.24 -8.36
N VAL A 896 -23.00 21.52 -7.47
CA VAL A 896 -21.57 21.29 -7.67
C VAL A 896 -21.29 20.30 -8.80
N ALA A 897 -22.18 19.30 -9.06
CA ALA A 897 -22.06 18.43 -10.21
C ALA A 897 -22.10 19.23 -11.52
N ARG A 898 -23.08 20.11 -11.67
CA ARG A 898 -23.21 20.99 -12.86
C ARG A 898 -22.03 21.94 -13.04
N LYS A 899 -21.39 22.35 -11.94
CA LYS A 899 -20.25 23.25 -11.97
C LYS A 899 -18.94 22.53 -12.35
N TYR A 900 -18.70 21.36 -11.78
CA TYR A 900 -17.40 20.67 -11.88
C TYR A 900 -17.41 19.44 -12.80
N LEU A 901 -18.55 18.76 -12.96
CA LEU A 901 -18.65 17.60 -13.86
C LEU A 901 -19.34 18.03 -15.17
N VAL A 902 -18.60 18.71 -16.04
CA VAL A 902 -19.10 19.16 -17.36
C VAL A 902 -18.60 18.16 -18.42
N PRO A 903 -19.39 17.12 -18.80
CA PRO A 903 -18.91 16.02 -19.65
C PRO A 903 -18.35 16.50 -21.00
N ASN A 904 -18.94 17.55 -21.60
CA ASN A 904 -18.52 18.11 -22.89
C ASN A 904 -17.16 18.85 -22.83
N ASN A 905 -16.60 19.07 -21.66
CA ASN A 905 -15.30 19.73 -21.47
C ASN A 905 -14.24 18.78 -20.90
N MET A 906 -14.54 17.49 -20.79
CA MET A 906 -13.60 16.51 -20.25
C MET A 906 -12.63 16.01 -21.32
N ILE A 907 -11.38 15.78 -20.92
CA ILE A 907 -10.42 15.02 -21.72
C ILE A 907 -10.57 13.54 -21.40
N ILE A 908 -10.40 12.72 -22.43
CA ILE A 908 -10.42 11.26 -22.32
C ILE A 908 -9.05 10.76 -22.75
N VAL A 909 -8.32 10.13 -21.83
CA VAL A 909 -7.03 9.51 -22.11
C VAL A 909 -7.19 8.00 -22.06
N VAL A 910 -6.76 7.34 -23.12
CA VAL A 910 -6.79 5.88 -23.28
C VAL A 910 -5.37 5.39 -23.57
N VAL A 911 -4.83 4.55 -22.72
CA VAL A 911 -3.55 3.85 -22.95
C VAL A 911 -3.87 2.39 -23.24
N GLY A 912 -3.63 1.93 -24.47
CA GLY A 912 -3.99 0.57 -24.88
C GLY A 912 -3.54 0.24 -26.31
N ASP A 913 -3.94 -0.92 -26.80
CA ASP A 913 -3.63 -1.38 -28.16
C ASP A 913 -4.43 -0.56 -29.19
N ARG A 914 -3.77 0.48 -29.69
CA ARG A 914 -4.39 1.47 -30.60
C ARG A 914 -5.06 0.80 -31.81
N ALA A 915 -4.40 -0.22 -32.38
CA ALA A 915 -4.91 -0.91 -33.56
C ALA A 915 -6.29 -1.56 -33.34
N LYS A 916 -6.59 -1.93 -32.07
CA LYS A 916 -7.86 -2.56 -31.69
C LYS A 916 -8.93 -1.58 -31.24
N ILE A 917 -8.55 -0.40 -30.70
CA ILE A 917 -9.50 0.46 -29.98
C ILE A 917 -9.84 1.76 -30.73
N GLU A 918 -8.95 2.29 -31.59
CA GLU A 918 -9.10 3.64 -32.18
C GLU A 918 -10.38 3.79 -33.01
N ALA A 919 -10.69 2.79 -33.84
CA ALA A 919 -11.84 2.87 -34.75
C ALA A 919 -13.19 2.97 -33.97
N ASP A 920 -13.35 2.25 -32.88
CA ASP A 920 -14.58 2.27 -32.08
C ASP A 920 -14.65 3.50 -31.19
N LEU A 921 -13.53 3.94 -30.64
CA LEU A 921 -13.46 5.19 -29.87
C LEU A 921 -13.78 6.41 -30.72
N ALA A 922 -13.32 6.45 -31.98
CA ALA A 922 -13.61 7.56 -32.92
C ALA A 922 -15.12 7.70 -33.22
N LYS A 923 -15.89 6.60 -33.22
CA LYS A 923 -17.35 6.62 -33.44
C LYS A 923 -18.12 7.32 -32.32
N LEU A 924 -17.52 7.45 -31.13
CA LEU A 924 -18.18 8.10 -29.99
C LEU A 924 -18.29 9.63 -30.14
N ASN A 925 -17.56 10.24 -31.06
CA ASN A 925 -17.59 11.68 -31.33
C ASN A 925 -17.36 12.57 -30.10
N LEU A 926 -16.46 12.16 -29.20
CA LEU A 926 -16.18 12.81 -27.91
C LEU A 926 -15.07 13.89 -28.01
N GLY A 927 -14.87 14.47 -29.19
CA GLY A 927 -13.90 15.52 -29.45
C GLY A 927 -12.81 15.10 -30.43
N ARG A 928 -11.79 15.98 -30.60
CA ARG A 928 -10.66 15.71 -31.49
C ARG A 928 -9.84 14.52 -30.98
N VAL A 929 -9.52 13.60 -31.88
CA VAL A 929 -8.59 12.49 -31.60
C VAL A 929 -7.15 12.98 -31.72
N GLU A 930 -6.36 12.79 -30.66
CA GLU A 930 -4.93 13.09 -30.63
C GLU A 930 -4.16 11.81 -30.29
N VAL A 931 -3.03 11.57 -30.94
CA VAL A 931 -2.10 10.49 -30.54
C VAL A 931 -0.92 11.12 -29.81
N ARG A 932 -0.58 10.60 -28.63
CA ARG A 932 0.55 11.06 -27.83
C ARG A 932 1.47 9.91 -27.48
N ASP A 933 2.72 10.25 -27.10
CA ASP A 933 3.63 9.28 -26.48
C ASP A 933 3.38 9.18 -24.97
N ALA A 934 4.16 8.32 -24.31
CA ALA A 934 4.06 8.07 -22.86
C ALA A 934 4.41 9.31 -22.01
N ASP A 935 5.14 10.27 -22.54
CA ASP A 935 5.49 11.53 -21.86
C ASP A 935 4.46 12.65 -22.15
N GLY A 936 3.40 12.35 -22.92
CA GLY A 936 2.32 13.27 -23.26
C GLY A 936 2.61 14.22 -24.41
N VAL A 937 3.69 13.99 -25.17
CA VAL A 937 4.02 14.79 -26.36
C VAL A 937 3.17 14.33 -27.54
N VAL A 938 2.56 15.28 -28.25
CA VAL A 938 1.75 14.98 -29.44
C VAL A 938 2.64 14.38 -30.52
N LYS A 939 2.29 13.20 -31.01
CA LYS A 939 2.93 12.59 -32.18
C LYS A 939 2.29 13.20 -33.44
N ASP A 940 3.12 13.73 -34.28
CA ASP A 940 2.66 14.20 -35.60
C ASP A 940 1.95 13.07 -36.35
N LYS A 941 0.93 13.45 -37.15
CA LYS A 941 0.02 12.56 -37.88
C LYS A 941 0.72 11.65 -38.86
#